data_9ba5e83f853f37662eb8f5efd2ca768f
#
_entry.id   9ba5e83f853f37662eb8f5efd2ca768f
#
_cell.length_a   1.000
_cell.length_b   1.000
_cell.length_c   1.000
_cell.angle_alpha   90.00
_cell.angle_beta   90.00
_cell.angle_gamma   90.00
#
_symmetry.space_group_name_H-M   'P 1'
#
loop_
_entity.id
_entity.type
_entity.pdbx_description
1 polymer ?
#
loop_
_entity_poly.entity_id
_entity_poly.type
_entity_poly.pdbx_seq_one_letter_code
_entity_poly.pdbx_strand_id
1 'polypeptide(L)'
;MKKTWRIDIDCPNCAAKVERALQKLPGVVGASVNYVQKKITLEAADDRFEEVRKAAYAKMKEIEPDAEIFFDEAEQPSGTVCPCGGHHHEDDDDDEHEHHHHHDGECGCGHDHHHDDNDHDEHEHHEHSHEHGHEHGGANKGKKLMTRVATAVALLALGLVSKANLGETHWATIVVFIAAYLVAGYDVLWHAICNIRRGEVFDENFLMTVASVGAMCVAEYAEGVAVMVLYQIGEYFQDKAVDKSRESITKLMDIRPDYANLVDGNDSRRVSPEQVRVGDIILVKPGEKIPLDGVVIEGNSSLNTTALTGESLPRDVKEGDQVLSGCVNLSGVMKVKVTVGYGESTVAKILALVESSGDAKAKTERFITKFSRIYTPAVCFFALALAIIPSLFDGNWTKWIYTALTFLVISCPCALVISVPLTFFSGIGGASKKGILIKGATYLETLAGLDTVVFDKTGTLTKGTFSVTGVHPAKGVTKDELLDAAAHAEAFSDHPIAISIKEALGRAVDMNRVSDASEAAGHGVQAKVDGQQVYAGNARLMESIGVKAAEPAEIGTVVHVARGGQYLGALVISDVIKENSASAMEALKSAGVKRLVMLTGDRKEVAADIAKKVGLTDYRAGLLPEDKVSALEGLLGDGHTVAFTGDGINDAPVLRRADIGIAMGGVGADAAIEAADIVLMDDDPAKIAQGVRHARRTMRIVHQNIIFALAVKLLVMVLGICGFANMWLAVFADVGVAMLAILNAMRAMKMKQ
;
A
#
# COMPACT_ATOMS: atom_id res chain seq x y z
N MET A 1 -11.19 -3.64 -19.05
CA MET A 1 -11.58 -2.89 -17.84
C MET A 1 -11.14 -3.63 -16.60
N LYS A 2 -10.60 -2.92 -15.58
CA LYS A 2 -10.24 -3.51 -14.28
C LYS A 2 -11.03 -2.77 -13.20
N LYS A 3 -11.76 -3.51 -12.34
CA LYS A 3 -12.51 -2.96 -11.21
C LYS A 3 -12.26 -3.72 -9.93
N THR A 4 -12.35 -3.02 -8.81
CA THR A 4 -12.14 -3.56 -7.47
C THR A 4 -13.33 -3.21 -6.59
N TRP A 5 -13.84 -4.21 -5.86
CA TRP A 5 -14.95 -4.04 -4.92
C TRP A 5 -14.57 -4.60 -3.55
N ARG A 6 -15.30 -4.17 -2.54
CA ARG A 6 -15.21 -4.76 -1.21
C ARG A 6 -15.88 -6.15 -1.21
N ILE A 7 -15.24 -7.13 -0.58
CA ILE A 7 -15.79 -8.48 -0.37
C ILE A 7 -15.71 -8.82 1.12
N ASP A 8 -16.79 -9.37 1.66
CA ASP A 8 -16.75 -9.96 3.00
C ASP A 8 -16.44 -11.45 2.89
N ILE A 9 -15.17 -11.77 3.12
CA ILE A 9 -14.64 -13.13 3.12
C ILE A 9 -13.65 -13.25 4.29
N ASP A 10 -13.92 -14.18 5.20
CA ASP A 10 -13.22 -14.25 6.48
C ASP A 10 -12.08 -15.28 6.49
N CYS A 11 -11.98 -16.13 5.46
CA CYS A 11 -11.02 -17.23 5.41
C CYS A 11 -9.99 -17.03 4.27
N PRO A 12 -8.67 -17.03 4.56
CA PRO A 12 -7.64 -16.87 3.52
C PRO A 12 -7.63 -18.01 2.50
N ASN A 13 -8.00 -19.22 2.92
CA ASN A 13 -8.12 -20.38 2.03
C ASN A 13 -9.32 -20.22 1.08
N CYS A 14 -10.45 -19.71 1.59
CA CYS A 14 -11.65 -19.41 0.83
C CYS A 14 -11.36 -18.32 -0.23
N ALA A 15 -10.68 -17.24 0.17
CA ALA A 15 -10.24 -16.21 -0.75
C ALA A 15 -9.38 -16.76 -1.90
N ALA A 16 -8.40 -17.62 -1.57
CA ALA A 16 -7.56 -18.27 -2.57
C ALA A 16 -8.32 -19.25 -3.49
N LYS A 17 -9.41 -19.87 -3.00
CA LYS A 17 -10.29 -20.72 -3.79
C LYS A 17 -11.13 -19.92 -4.77
N VAL A 18 -11.77 -18.84 -4.28
CA VAL A 18 -12.55 -17.92 -5.11
C VAL A 18 -11.67 -17.34 -6.21
N GLU A 19 -10.50 -16.82 -5.87
CA GLU A 19 -9.55 -16.25 -6.84
C GLU A 19 -9.23 -17.23 -7.98
N ARG A 20 -8.87 -18.47 -7.64
CA ARG A 20 -8.52 -19.51 -8.63
C ARG A 20 -9.70 -19.91 -9.52
N ALA A 21 -10.92 -19.90 -8.99
CA ALA A 21 -12.10 -20.22 -9.75
C ALA A 21 -12.47 -19.09 -10.71
N LEU A 22 -12.34 -17.84 -10.28
CA LEU A 22 -12.54 -16.66 -11.10
C LEU A 22 -11.53 -16.57 -12.25
N GLN A 23 -10.25 -16.88 -11.99
CA GLN A 23 -9.21 -16.92 -13.02
C GLN A 23 -9.46 -17.96 -14.12
N LYS A 24 -10.30 -18.96 -13.86
CA LYS A 24 -10.67 -20.00 -14.85
C LYS A 24 -11.92 -19.66 -15.65
N LEU A 25 -12.64 -18.60 -15.33
CA LEU A 25 -13.84 -18.21 -16.03
C LEU A 25 -13.51 -17.69 -17.43
N PRO A 26 -14.29 -18.06 -18.46
CA PRO A 26 -14.13 -17.53 -19.80
C PRO A 26 -14.29 -16.02 -19.83
N GLY A 27 -13.32 -15.30 -20.43
CA GLY A 27 -13.35 -13.85 -20.56
C GLY A 27 -12.69 -13.08 -19.40
N VAL A 28 -12.25 -13.75 -18.34
CA VAL A 28 -11.43 -13.15 -17.27
C VAL A 28 -9.99 -13.07 -17.75
N VAL A 29 -9.42 -11.86 -17.76
CA VAL A 29 -8.00 -11.58 -18.03
C VAL A 29 -7.19 -11.71 -16.75
N GLY A 30 -7.73 -11.19 -15.64
CA GLY A 30 -7.15 -11.27 -14.32
C GLY A 30 -8.21 -11.25 -13.21
N ALA A 31 -7.97 -11.99 -12.14
CA ALA A 31 -8.78 -11.92 -10.93
C ALA A 31 -7.89 -12.11 -9.71
N SER A 32 -8.10 -11.29 -8.67
CA SER A 32 -7.41 -11.36 -7.41
C SER A 32 -8.39 -11.17 -6.26
N VAL A 33 -8.23 -11.97 -5.20
CA VAL A 33 -9.00 -11.82 -3.96
C VAL A 33 -8.03 -11.62 -2.81
N ASN A 34 -8.07 -10.42 -2.22
CA ASN A 34 -7.25 -10.07 -1.08
C ASN A 34 -8.06 -10.20 0.22
N TYR A 35 -7.84 -11.29 0.90
CA TYR A 35 -8.47 -11.58 2.18
C TYR A 35 -8.14 -10.54 3.26
N VAL A 36 -6.88 -10.05 3.30
CA VAL A 36 -6.45 -9.09 4.34
C VAL A 36 -7.09 -7.72 4.14
N GLN A 37 -7.24 -7.27 2.90
CA GLN A 37 -7.88 -5.99 2.59
C GLN A 37 -9.40 -6.11 2.39
N LYS A 38 -9.95 -7.32 2.39
CA LYS A 38 -11.35 -7.62 2.03
C LYS A 38 -11.74 -7.01 0.68
N LYS A 39 -10.89 -7.22 -0.35
CA LYS A 39 -11.10 -6.71 -1.71
C LYS A 39 -11.05 -7.82 -2.74
N ILE A 40 -11.89 -7.67 -3.77
CA ILE A 40 -11.88 -8.50 -4.97
C ILE A 40 -11.65 -7.60 -6.18
N THR A 41 -10.67 -7.95 -6.99
CA THR A 41 -10.34 -7.26 -8.24
C THR A 41 -10.64 -8.19 -9.39
N LEU A 42 -11.34 -7.69 -10.42
CA LEU A 42 -11.67 -8.42 -11.65
C LEU A 42 -11.22 -7.60 -12.86
N GLU A 43 -10.55 -8.25 -13.79
CA GLU A 43 -10.09 -7.69 -15.05
C GLU A 43 -10.64 -8.50 -16.22
N ALA A 44 -11.34 -7.83 -17.12
CA ALA A 44 -11.92 -8.41 -18.33
C ALA A 44 -11.94 -7.40 -19.48
N ALA A 45 -12.21 -7.86 -20.72
CA ALA A 45 -12.39 -6.98 -21.86
C ALA A 45 -13.63 -6.08 -21.67
N ASP A 46 -13.54 -4.81 -22.10
CA ASP A 46 -14.56 -3.79 -21.82
C ASP A 46 -15.95 -4.16 -22.35
N ASP A 47 -16.01 -4.77 -23.51
CA ASP A 47 -17.24 -5.20 -24.19
C ASP A 47 -17.97 -6.35 -23.47
N ARG A 48 -17.27 -7.15 -22.67
CA ARG A 48 -17.81 -8.31 -21.93
C ARG A 48 -17.76 -8.16 -20.41
N PHE A 49 -17.32 -7.02 -19.92
CA PHE A 49 -17.06 -6.85 -18.49
C PHE A 49 -18.30 -7.15 -17.63
N GLU A 50 -19.47 -6.70 -18.03
CA GLU A 50 -20.73 -6.94 -17.30
C GLU A 50 -21.16 -8.42 -17.28
N GLU A 51 -20.95 -9.12 -18.38
CA GLU A 51 -21.23 -10.57 -18.46
C GLU A 51 -20.29 -11.35 -17.55
N VAL A 52 -19.00 -11.04 -17.62
CA VAL A 52 -17.96 -11.65 -16.79
C VAL A 52 -18.17 -11.33 -15.31
N ARG A 53 -18.57 -10.10 -14.96
CA ARG A 53 -18.89 -9.70 -13.59
C ARG A 53 -20.04 -10.54 -13.01
N LYS A 54 -21.13 -10.71 -13.74
CA LYS A 54 -22.27 -11.56 -13.32
C LYS A 54 -21.86 -13.02 -13.14
N ALA A 55 -21.08 -13.57 -14.08
CA ALA A 55 -20.55 -14.92 -13.98
C ALA A 55 -19.60 -15.09 -12.79
N ALA A 56 -18.75 -14.09 -12.53
CA ALA A 56 -17.85 -14.08 -11.39
C ALA A 56 -18.60 -14.04 -10.05
N TYR A 57 -19.65 -13.23 -9.93
CA TYR A 57 -20.50 -13.18 -8.75
C TYR A 57 -21.21 -14.50 -8.49
N ALA A 58 -21.82 -15.09 -9.54
CA ALA A 58 -22.48 -16.38 -9.44
C ALA A 58 -21.49 -17.49 -9.03
N LYS A 59 -20.28 -17.50 -9.61
CA LYS A 59 -19.23 -18.47 -9.28
C LYS A 59 -18.69 -18.29 -7.88
N MET A 60 -18.55 -17.06 -7.41
CA MET A 60 -18.17 -16.78 -6.03
C MET A 60 -19.22 -17.31 -5.04
N LYS A 61 -20.51 -17.01 -5.27
CA LYS A 61 -21.61 -17.50 -4.42
C LYS A 61 -21.74 -19.03 -4.43
N GLU A 62 -21.37 -19.68 -5.54
CA GLU A 62 -21.30 -21.14 -5.62
C GLU A 62 -20.21 -21.72 -4.71
N ILE A 63 -19.05 -21.02 -4.59
CA ILE A 63 -17.90 -21.47 -3.81
C ILE A 63 -18.04 -21.07 -2.34
N GLU A 64 -18.46 -19.84 -2.09
CA GLU A 64 -18.58 -19.24 -0.75
C GLU A 64 -19.93 -18.52 -0.65
N PRO A 65 -21.01 -19.20 -0.23
CA PRO A 65 -22.35 -18.61 -0.18
C PRO A 65 -22.47 -17.45 0.80
N ASP A 66 -21.67 -17.47 1.85
CA ASP A 66 -21.68 -16.45 2.91
C ASP A 66 -20.85 -15.23 2.52
N ALA A 67 -19.97 -15.33 1.52
CA ALA A 67 -19.21 -14.17 1.03
C ALA A 67 -20.12 -13.20 0.27
N GLU A 68 -19.97 -11.91 0.53
CA GLU A 68 -20.72 -10.84 -0.14
C GLU A 68 -19.79 -9.87 -0.85
N ILE A 69 -20.13 -9.49 -2.08
CA ILE A 69 -19.47 -8.39 -2.80
C ILE A 69 -20.36 -7.17 -2.70
N PHE A 70 -19.81 -6.07 -2.20
CA PHE A 70 -20.48 -4.78 -2.11
C PHE A 70 -20.19 -4.01 -3.40
N PHE A 71 -21.16 -4.06 -4.32
CA PHE A 71 -21.13 -3.25 -5.54
C PHE A 71 -21.63 -1.83 -5.23
N ASP A 72 -21.15 -0.83 -5.96
CA ASP A 72 -21.71 0.52 -5.91
C ASP A 72 -23.19 0.48 -6.33
N GLU A 73 -24.04 1.37 -5.78
CA GLU A 73 -25.51 1.34 -5.98
C GLU A 73 -25.92 1.32 -7.46
N ALA A 74 -25.13 1.92 -8.34
CA ALA A 74 -25.35 1.89 -9.80
C ALA A 74 -24.95 0.56 -10.48
N GLU A 75 -24.30 -0.36 -9.78
CA GLU A 75 -23.70 -1.58 -10.33
C GLU A 75 -24.34 -2.88 -9.78
N GLN A 76 -25.41 -2.79 -8.99
CA GLN A 76 -26.07 -4.00 -8.47
C GLN A 76 -26.67 -4.84 -9.61
N PRO A 77 -26.38 -6.16 -9.68
CA PRO A 77 -26.97 -7.02 -10.69
C PRO A 77 -28.49 -7.09 -10.48
N SER A 78 -29.25 -6.74 -11.50
CA SER A 78 -30.71 -6.87 -11.51
C SER A 78 -31.08 -8.33 -11.27
N GLY A 79 -31.53 -8.67 -10.06
CA GLY A 79 -31.95 -10.02 -9.69
C GLY A 79 -31.60 -10.48 -8.28
N THR A 80 -30.95 -9.67 -7.46
CA THR A 80 -30.73 -9.99 -6.04
C THR A 80 -31.94 -9.64 -5.21
N VAL A 81 -32.78 -10.64 -4.93
CA VAL A 81 -33.84 -10.54 -3.90
C VAL A 81 -33.14 -10.43 -2.56
N CYS A 82 -33.33 -9.33 -1.84
CA CYS A 82 -32.92 -9.19 -0.44
C CYS A 82 -33.63 -10.25 0.41
N PRO A 83 -32.91 -11.07 1.22
CA PRO A 83 -33.55 -11.96 2.17
C PRO A 83 -33.85 -11.22 3.50
N CYS A 84 -34.56 -10.11 3.45
CA CYS A 84 -35.18 -9.54 4.62
C CYS A 84 -36.65 -10.01 4.57
N GLY A 85 -36.95 -11.02 5.40
CA GLY A 85 -38.30 -11.58 5.54
C GLY A 85 -39.32 -10.48 5.86
N GLY A 86 -40.12 -10.15 4.87
CA GLY A 86 -41.36 -9.43 5.06
C GLY A 86 -42.36 -10.34 5.75
N HIS A 87 -42.80 -9.98 6.93
CA HIS A 87 -44.04 -10.53 7.49
C HIS A 87 -45.17 -10.09 6.57
N HIS A 88 -45.79 -11.04 5.87
CA HIS A 88 -47.11 -10.85 5.29
C HIS A 88 -48.13 -10.80 6.43
N HIS A 89 -48.79 -9.68 6.57
CA HIS A 89 -50.16 -9.62 7.10
C HIS A 89 -51.06 -9.83 5.88
N GLU A 90 -51.78 -10.92 5.88
CA GLU A 90 -52.98 -11.09 5.10
C GLU A 90 -54.08 -10.27 5.77
N ASP A 91 -54.59 -9.30 5.04
CA ASP A 91 -55.96 -8.79 5.25
C ASP A 91 -56.58 -8.61 3.86
N ASP A 92 -57.58 -9.41 3.63
CA ASP A 92 -58.53 -9.30 2.52
C ASP A 92 -59.28 -7.99 2.65
N ASP A 93 -59.51 -7.24 1.57
CA ASP A 93 -60.81 -6.81 1.11
C ASP A 93 -60.71 -5.94 -0.15
N ASP A 94 -61.64 -6.27 -1.06
CA ASP A 94 -61.94 -5.61 -2.32
C ASP A 94 -62.26 -4.13 -2.17
N ASP A 95 -61.83 -3.27 -3.15
CA ASP A 95 -62.74 -2.45 -3.94
C ASP A 95 -62.02 -1.56 -4.95
N GLU A 96 -62.52 -1.59 -6.18
CA GLU A 96 -62.22 -0.74 -7.32
C GLU A 96 -62.46 0.73 -7.02
N HIS A 97 -61.60 1.62 -7.51
CA HIS A 97 -62.00 2.86 -8.22
C HIS A 97 -60.78 3.62 -8.82
N GLU A 98 -60.89 3.81 -10.15
CA GLU A 98 -60.14 4.82 -10.90
C GLU A 98 -60.36 6.23 -10.37
N HIS A 99 -59.32 7.10 -10.40
CA HIS A 99 -59.42 8.43 -10.99
C HIS A 99 -58.07 9.18 -10.97
N HIS A 100 -57.84 9.82 -12.10
CA HIS A 100 -56.82 10.83 -12.39
C HIS A 100 -56.88 12.06 -11.45
N HIS A 101 -55.77 12.70 -11.16
CA HIS A 101 -55.43 14.10 -11.54
C HIS A 101 -54.27 14.68 -10.71
N HIS A 102 -53.48 15.51 -11.40
CA HIS A 102 -52.51 16.49 -10.97
C HIS A 102 -52.89 17.28 -9.70
N HIS A 103 -51.89 17.66 -8.88
CA HIS A 103 -51.50 19.07 -8.68
C HIS A 103 -50.40 19.22 -7.59
N ASP A 104 -49.59 20.24 -7.86
CA ASP A 104 -48.64 20.91 -6.93
C ASP A 104 -49.26 21.28 -5.60
N GLY A 105 -48.45 21.26 -4.53
CA GLY A 105 -48.88 21.79 -3.24
C GLY A 105 -47.81 21.78 -2.17
N GLU A 106 -47.18 22.93 -1.97
CA GLU A 106 -46.44 23.28 -0.78
C GLU A 106 -47.22 22.98 0.50
N CYS A 107 -46.60 22.39 1.52
CA CYS A 107 -47.12 22.37 2.87
C CYS A 107 -46.08 22.90 3.86
N GLY A 108 -46.23 24.14 4.20
CA GLY A 108 -45.68 24.73 5.42
C GLY A 108 -46.47 24.28 6.64
N CYS A 109 -45.76 23.86 7.67
CA CYS A 109 -46.32 23.71 9.02
C CYS A 109 -45.49 24.53 10.00
N GLY A 110 -46.01 25.69 10.32
CA GLY A 110 -45.58 26.47 11.47
C GLY A 110 -46.06 25.83 12.76
N HIS A 111 -45.25 25.84 13.75
CA HIS A 111 -45.68 25.71 15.14
C HIS A 111 -44.98 26.78 15.96
N ASP A 112 -45.83 27.68 16.48
CA ASP A 112 -45.53 28.65 17.53
C ASP A 112 -45.18 27.93 18.81
N HIS A 113 -44.15 28.38 19.48
CA HIS A 113 -43.93 28.09 20.90
C HIS A 113 -43.73 29.39 21.68
N HIS A 114 -44.64 29.57 22.65
CA HIS A 114 -44.58 30.58 23.69
C HIS A 114 -43.35 30.46 24.58
N HIS A 115 -42.82 31.61 24.94
CA HIS A 115 -41.88 31.82 26.04
C HIS A 115 -42.57 31.66 27.39
N ASP A 116 -41.91 31.01 28.33
CA ASP A 116 -41.94 31.33 29.73
C ASP A 116 -40.55 31.17 30.34
N ASP A 117 -40.13 32.23 31.05
CA ASP A 117 -38.88 32.38 31.77
C ASP A 117 -38.89 31.59 33.08
N ASN A 118 -37.73 31.05 33.47
CA ASN A 118 -37.01 31.10 34.75
C ASN A 118 -36.33 29.80 35.11
N ASP A 119 -35.11 29.91 35.40
CA ASP A 119 -34.26 29.63 36.56
C ASP A 119 -32.95 28.95 36.24
N HIS A 120 -31.92 29.56 36.79
CA HIS A 120 -30.53 29.13 36.85
C HIS A 120 -30.35 27.72 37.43
N ASP A 121 -29.46 26.90 36.79
CA ASP A 121 -28.51 26.08 37.54
C ASP A 121 -27.36 25.62 36.60
N GLU A 122 -26.17 25.60 37.20
CA GLU A 122 -24.90 25.25 36.62
C GLU A 122 -24.90 23.79 36.11
N HIS A 123 -24.58 23.56 34.84
CA HIS A 123 -24.24 22.23 34.35
C HIS A 123 -22.93 22.22 33.54
N GLU A 124 -22.05 21.38 34.03
CA GLU A 124 -20.78 20.97 33.41
C GLU A 124 -20.94 20.62 31.92
N HIS A 125 -20.02 21.18 31.10
CA HIS A 125 -19.91 20.84 29.70
C HIS A 125 -19.37 19.41 29.52
N HIS A 126 -20.26 18.48 29.24
CA HIS A 126 -19.90 17.24 28.58
C HIS A 126 -19.86 17.47 27.07
N GLU A 127 -18.67 17.48 26.50
CA GLU A 127 -18.46 17.39 25.05
C GLU A 127 -18.98 16.06 24.53
N HIS A 128 -20.13 16.06 23.90
CA HIS A 128 -20.59 14.95 23.07
C HIS A 128 -20.01 15.10 21.65
N SER A 129 -18.91 14.41 21.38
CA SER A 129 -18.42 14.17 20.03
C SER A 129 -19.37 13.19 19.33
N HIS A 130 -20.17 13.67 18.39
CA HIS A 130 -20.94 12.82 17.48
C HIS A 130 -19.99 12.26 16.41
N GLU A 131 -19.41 11.11 16.69
CA GLU A 131 -18.81 10.24 15.66
C GLU A 131 -19.94 9.53 14.89
N HIS A 132 -20.30 10.03 13.72
CA HIS A 132 -21.05 9.26 12.73
C HIS A 132 -20.10 8.35 11.94
N GLY A 133 -19.70 7.24 12.56
CA GLY A 133 -19.04 6.15 11.88
C GLY A 133 -20.07 5.09 11.51
N HIS A 134 -20.29 4.84 10.23
CA HIS A 134 -21.06 3.70 9.75
C HIS A 134 -20.27 2.39 9.96
N GLU A 135 -20.24 1.88 11.20
CA GLU A 135 -19.73 0.55 11.55
C GLU A 135 -20.86 -0.31 12.13
N HIS A 136 -21.72 -0.87 11.30
CA HIS A 136 -22.81 -1.73 11.82
C HIS A 136 -22.77 -3.21 11.39
N GLY A 137 -21.70 -3.71 10.72
CA GLY A 137 -21.61 -5.14 10.35
C GLY A 137 -20.80 -6.00 11.34
N GLY A 138 -19.59 -5.58 11.70
CA GLY A 138 -18.61 -6.42 12.41
C GLY A 138 -18.86 -6.60 13.91
N ALA A 139 -19.30 -5.56 14.62
CA ALA A 139 -19.50 -5.61 16.07
C ALA A 139 -20.65 -6.56 16.51
N ASN A 140 -21.65 -6.74 15.66
CA ASN A 140 -22.78 -7.65 15.93
C ASN A 140 -22.40 -9.12 15.71
N LYS A 141 -21.55 -9.43 14.71
CA LYS A 141 -21.08 -10.79 14.39
C LYS A 141 -20.20 -11.33 15.53
N GLY A 142 -19.26 -10.53 16.02
CA GLY A 142 -18.39 -10.89 17.14
C GLY A 142 -19.15 -11.09 18.47
N LYS A 143 -20.19 -10.26 18.75
CA LYS A 143 -21.04 -10.44 19.94
C LYS A 143 -21.85 -11.73 19.88
N LYS A 144 -22.42 -12.08 18.73
CA LYS A 144 -23.17 -13.32 18.52
C LYS A 144 -22.28 -14.54 18.71
N LEU A 145 -21.05 -14.53 18.14
CA LEU A 145 -20.08 -15.60 18.31
C LEU A 145 -19.68 -15.78 19.78
N MET A 146 -19.37 -14.69 20.48
CA MET A 146 -19.00 -14.73 21.91
C MET A 146 -20.15 -15.26 22.79
N THR A 147 -21.39 -14.86 22.53
CA THR A 147 -22.56 -15.37 23.24
C THR A 147 -22.72 -16.89 23.02
N ARG A 148 -22.53 -17.36 21.79
CA ARG A 148 -22.61 -18.77 21.42
C ARG A 148 -21.50 -19.58 22.11
N VAL A 149 -20.28 -19.11 22.09
CA VAL A 149 -19.14 -19.71 22.78
C VAL A 149 -19.38 -19.77 24.29
N ALA A 150 -19.86 -18.69 24.90
CA ALA A 150 -20.21 -18.68 26.34
C ALA A 150 -21.29 -19.70 26.68
N THR A 151 -22.33 -19.83 25.83
CA THR A 151 -23.37 -20.85 26.00
C THR A 151 -22.80 -22.27 25.87
N ALA A 152 -21.92 -22.51 24.89
CA ALA A 152 -21.29 -23.81 24.71
C ALA A 152 -20.36 -24.17 25.90
N VAL A 153 -19.62 -23.21 26.45
CA VAL A 153 -18.80 -23.38 27.64
C VAL A 153 -19.67 -23.72 28.87
N ALA A 154 -20.79 -23.03 29.03
CA ALA A 154 -21.73 -23.33 30.13
C ALA A 154 -22.34 -24.74 30.01
N LEU A 155 -22.72 -25.15 28.79
CA LEU A 155 -23.21 -26.51 28.52
C LEU A 155 -22.10 -27.56 28.71
N LEU A 156 -20.85 -27.28 28.31
CA LEU A 156 -19.71 -28.16 28.57
C LEU A 156 -19.49 -28.35 30.08
N ALA A 157 -19.52 -27.25 30.85
CA ALA A 157 -19.40 -27.33 32.31
C ALA A 157 -20.54 -28.15 32.92
N LEU A 158 -21.78 -27.96 32.47
CA LEU A 158 -22.95 -28.74 32.90
C LEU A 158 -22.76 -30.22 32.52
N GLY A 159 -22.24 -30.55 31.35
CA GLY A 159 -21.93 -31.88 30.91
C GLY A 159 -20.86 -32.57 31.79
N LEU A 160 -19.82 -31.83 32.20
CA LEU A 160 -18.79 -32.30 33.12
C LEU A 160 -19.35 -32.60 34.53
N VAL A 161 -20.23 -31.72 35.05
CA VAL A 161 -20.94 -31.95 36.31
C VAL A 161 -21.88 -33.14 36.19
N SER A 162 -22.59 -33.29 35.07
CA SER A 162 -23.46 -34.47 34.81
C SER A 162 -22.63 -35.77 34.74
N LYS A 163 -21.46 -35.72 34.05
CA LYS A 163 -20.50 -36.87 34.01
C LYS A 163 -20.06 -37.28 35.40
N ALA A 164 -19.76 -36.32 36.27
CA ALA A 164 -19.31 -36.58 37.63
C ALA A 164 -20.41 -37.22 38.54
N ASN A 165 -21.67 -36.82 38.33
CA ASN A 165 -22.80 -37.29 39.18
C ASN A 165 -23.54 -38.49 38.63
N LEU A 166 -23.74 -38.60 37.31
CA LEU A 166 -24.56 -39.64 36.67
C LEU A 166 -23.74 -40.67 35.90
N GLY A 167 -22.45 -40.40 35.69
CA GLY A 167 -21.57 -41.21 34.86
C GLY A 167 -21.56 -40.80 33.38
N GLU A 168 -20.52 -41.22 32.67
CA GLU A 168 -20.23 -40.84 31.29
C GLU A 168 -21.21 -41.45 30.29
N THR A 169 -21.67 -42.66 30.55
CA THR A 169 -22.58 -43.42 29.67
C THR A 169 -24.06 -43.11 29.89
N HIS A 170 -24.39 -42.22 30.86
CA HIS A 170 -25.77 -41.89 31.12
C HIS A 170 -26.32 -41.02 29.97
N TRP A 171 -27.50 -41.40 29.45
CA TRP A 171 -28.11 -40.73 28.29
C TRP A 171 -28.25 -39.21 28.44
N ALA A 172 -28.55 -38.70 29.62
CA ALA A 172 -28.68 -37.25 29.87
C ALA A 172 -27.32 -36.55 29.72
N THR A 173 -26.21 -37.17 30.17
CA THR A 173 -24.85 -36.65 30.01
C THR A 173 -24.48 -36.56 28.53
N ILE A 174 -24.79 -37.59 27.75
CA ILE A 174 -24.54 -37.65 26.32
C ILE A 174 -25.33 -36.55 25.59
N VAL A 175 -26.62 -36.40 25.93
CA VAL A 175 -27.48 -35.34 25.31
C VAL A 175 -26.93 -33.92 25.58
N VAL A 176 -26.47 -33.64 26.79
CA VAL A 176 -25.87 -32.34 27.12
C VAL A 176 -24.60 -32.08 26.34
N PHE A 177 -23.71 -33.09 26.18
CA PHE A 177 -22.50 -32.95 25.35
C PHE A 177 -22.83 -32.75 23.88
N ILE A 178 -23.81 -33.49 23.32
CA ILE A 178 -24.24 -33.31 21.93
C ILE A 178 -24.83 -31.90 21.72
N ALA A 179 -25.65 -31.43 22.67
CA ALA A 179 -26.18 -30.07 22.60
C ALA A 179 -25.07 -29.01 22.65
N ALA A 180 -24.11 -29.17 23.54
CA ALA A 180 -22.94 -28.27 23.63
C ALA A 180 -22.12 -28.30 22.33
N TYR A 181 -21.92 -29.46 21.74
CA TYR A 181 -21.20 -29.65 20.48
C TYR A 181 -21.91 -28.94 19.32
N LEU A 182 -23.21 -29.15 19.18
CA LEU A 182 -24.01 -28.50 18.14
C LEU A 182 -24.03 -26.97 18.28
N VAL A 183 -24.17 -26.46 19.52
CA VAL A 183 -24.09 -25.03 19.78
C VAL A 183 -22.71 -24.45 19.44
N ALA A 184 -21.63 -25.16 19.77
CA ALA A 184 -20.28 -24.70 19.48
C ALA A 184 -19.94 -24.76 17.98
N GLY A 185 -20.32 -25.82 17.28
CA GLY A 185 -19.72 -26.18 16.00
C GLY A 185 -20.65 -26.36 14.81
N TYR A 186 -21.93 -25.94 14.90
CA TYR A 186 -22.86 -26.15 13.78
C TYR A 186 -22.39 -25.52 12.47
N ASP A 187 -21.75 -24.36 12.52
CA ASP A 187 -21.19 -23.64 11.39
C ASP A 187 -20.02 -24.41 10.75
N VAL A 188 -19.08 -24.87 11.57
CA VAL A 188 -17.93 -25.69 11.13
C VAL A 188 -18.42 -26.96 10.43
N LEU A 189 -19.41 -27.62 11.03
CA LEU A 189 -20.05 -28.81 10.46
C LEU A 189 -20.73 -28.51 9.13
N TRP A 190 -21.47 -27.42 9.07
CA TRP A 190 -22.19 -27.02 7.86
C TRP A 190 -21.21 -26.70 6.71
N HIS A 191 -20.17 -25.90 7.02
CA HIS A 191 -19.11 -25.61 6.05
C HIS A 191 -18.39 -26.86 5.57
N ALA A 192 -18.05 -27.79 6.47
CA ALA A 192 -17.44 -29.07 6.09
C ALA A 192 -18.35 -29.88 5.13
N ILE A 193 -19.64 -29.99 5.42
CA ILE A 193 -20.61 -30.71 4.56
C ILE A 193 -20.73 -30.03 3.19
N CYS A 194 -20.82 -28.71 3.17
CA CYS A 194 -20.90 -27.96 1.92
C CYS A 194 -19.63 -28.13 1.08
N ASN A 195 -18.44 -28.10 1.68
CA ASN A 195 -17.17 -28.26 0.99
C ASN A 195 -16.97 -29.69 0.46
N ILE A 196 -17.38 -30.71 1.20
CA ILE A 196 -17.40 -32.11 0.71
C ILE A 196 -18.30 -32.26 -0.51
N ARG A 197 -19.53 -31.71 -0.50
CA ARG A 197 -20.46 -31.76 -1.65
C ARG A 197 -19.90 -31.08 -2.88
N ARG A 198 -19.00 -30.12 -2.73
CA ARG A 198 -18.31 -29.38 -3.81
C ARG A 198 -17.03 -30.07 -4.29
N GLY A 199 -16.67 -31.23 -3.71
CA GLY A 199 -15.43 -31.96 -4.04
C GLY A 199 -14.17 -31.40 -3.39
N GLU A 200 -14.31 -30.47 -2.44
CA GLU A 200 -13.20 -29.90 -1.68
C GLU A 200 -13.16 -30.51 -0.28
N VAL A 201 -12.64 -31.75 -0.20
CA VAL A 201 -12.74 -32.58 1.00
C VAL A 201 -11.67 -32.22 2.06
N PHE A 202 -10.50 -31.68 1.65
CA PHE A 202 -9.35 -31.54 2.56
C PHE A 202 -9.12 -30.09 2.96
N ASP A 203 -10.03 -29.53 3.76
CA ASP A 203 -9.87 -28.21 4.39
C ASP A 203 -9.82 -28.28 5.92
N GLU A 204 -9.63 -27.15 6.59
CA GLU A 204 -9.54 -27.08 8.04
C GLU A 204 -10.85 -27.46 8.73
N ASN A 205 -12.00 -27.05 8.18
CA ASN A 205 -13.32 -27.40 8.71
C ASN A 205 -13.55 -28.91 8.65
N PHE A 206 -13.11 -29.58 7.59
CA PHE A 206 -13.15 -31.03 7.44
C PHE A 206 -12.28 -31.69 8.51
N LEU A 207 -11.03 -31.24 8.69
CA LEU A 207 -10.13 -31.82 9.69
C LEU A 207 -10.70 -31.71 11.11
N MET A 208 -11.22 -30.52 11.46
CA MET A 208 -11.83 -30.27 12.78
C MET A 208 -13.09 -31.09 12.98
N THR A 209 -13.94 -31.20 11.94
CA THR A 209 -15.16 -32.02 11.99
C THR A 209 -14.84 -33.50 12.16
N VAL A 210 -13.93 -34.06 11.36
CA VAL A 210 -13.54 -35.46 11.47
C VAL A 210 -12.93 -35.76 12.84
N ALA A 211 -12.08 -34.87 13.35
CA ALA A 211 -11.44 -35.07 14.66
C ALA A 211 -12.46 -35.01 15.80
N SER A 212 -13.34 -34.01 15.83
CA SER A 212 -14.29 -33.84 16.95
C SER A 212 -15.45 -34.85 16.91
N VAL A 213 -16.01 -35.17 15.73
CA VAL A 213 -17.01 -36.23 15.57
C VAL A 213 -16.38 -37.59 15.86
N GLY A 214 -15.14 -37.83 15.41
CA GLY A 214 -14.39 -39.04 15.69
C GLY A 214 -14.15 -39.24 17.18
N ALA A 215 -13.82 -38.18 17.93
CA ALA A 215 -13.70 -38.22 19.39
C ALA A 215 -15.02 -38.64 20.05
N MET A 216 -16.15 -38.10 19.58
CA MET A 216 -17.47 -38.52 20.08
C MET A 216 -17.78 -40.00 19.79
N CYS A 217 -17.36 -40.49 18.61
CA CYS A 217 -17.55 -41.93 18.25
C CYS A 217 -16.75 -42.88 19.10
N VAL A 218 -15.62 -42.44 19.64
CA VAL A 218 -14.80 -43.27 20.62
C VAL A 218 -15.19 -43.00 22.07
N ALA A 219 -16.36 -42.37 22.31
CA ALA A 219 -16.93 -42.02 23.61
C ALA A 219 -16.19 -40.93 24.39
N GLU A 220 -15.27 -40.19 23.80
CA GLU A 220 -14.60 -39.03 24.37
C GLU A 220 -15.41 -37.73 24.13
N TYR A 221 -16.65 -37.72 24.64
CA TYR A 221 -17.63 -36.63 24.37
C TYR A 221 -17.12 -35.26 24.87
N ALA A 222 -16.55 -35.20 26.06
CA ALA A 222 -16.04 -33.97 26.64
C ALA A 222 -14.91 -33.37 25.78
N GLU A 223 -14.04 -34.20 25.23
CA GLU A 223 -12.93 -33.78 24.38
C GLU A 223 -13.42 -33.26 23.02
N GLY A 224 -14.39 -33.98 22.40
CA GLY A 224 -14.97 -33.50 21.13
C GLY A 224 -15.61 -32.11 21.23
N VAL A 225 -16.35 -31.86 22.33
CA VAL A 225 -16.92 -30.53 22.61
C VAL A 225 -15.83 -29.51 22.87
N ALA A 226 -14.84 -29.85 23.66
CA ALA A 226 -13.76 -28.95 24.04
C ALA A 226 -12.91 -28.49 22.84
N VAL A 227 -12.60 -29.40 21.93
CA VAL A 227 -11.91 -29.11 20.69
C VAL A 227 -12.65 -28.04 19.92
N MET A 228 -13.97 -28.19 19.76
CA MET A 228 -14.78 -27.24 19.02
C MET A 228 -14.89 -25.87 19.72
N VAL A 229 -15.05 -25.86 21.04
CA VAL A 229 -15.08 -24.63 21.84
C VAL A 229 -13.75 -23.88 21.78
N LEU A 230 -12.61 -24.60 21.96
CA LEU A 230 -11.29 -23.98 21.88
C LEU A 230 -10.97 -23.49 20.47
N TYR A 231 -11.39 -24.20 19.44
CA TYR A 231 -11.26 -23.77 18.05
C TYR A 231 -12.01 -22.45 17.83
N GLN A 232 -13.27 -22.33 18.23
CA GLN A 232 -14.06 -21.11 18.10
C GLN A 232 -13.47 -19.93 18.89
N ILE A 233 -12.95 -20.17 20.08
CA ILE A 233 -12.23 -19.17 20.87
C ILE A 233 -10.98 -18.71 20.11
N GLY A 234 -10.24 -19.65 19.55
CA GLY A 234 -9.04 -19.39 18.76
C GLY A 234 -9.32 -18.54 17.54
N GLU A 235 -10.33 -18.90 16.77
CA GLU A 235 -10.76 -18.15 15.59
C GLU A 235 -11.16 -16.72 15.94
N TYR A 236 -11.96 -16.53 17.00
CA TYR A 236 -12.32 -15.21 17.49
C TYR A 236 -11.10 -14.32 17.81
N PHE A 237 -10.10 -14.86 18.51
CA PHE A 237 -8.90 -14.10 18.83
C PHE A 237 -8.02 -13.83 17.62
N GLN A 238 -7.95 -14.76 16.67
CA GLN A 238 -7.23 -14.58 15.41
C GLN A 238 -7.87 -13.48 14.58
N ASP A 239 -9.18 -13.50 14.39
CA ASP A 239 -9.94 -12.47 13.66
C ASP A 239 -9.75 -11.10 14.28
N LYS A 240 -9.91 -11.00 15.61
CA LYS A 240 -9.70 -9.75 16.33
C LYS A 240 -8.26 -9.20 16.19
N ALA A 241 -7.26 -10.07 16.19
CA ALA A 241 -5.87 -9.67 16.01
C ALA A 241 -5.59 -9.22 14.57
N VAL A 242 -6.18 -9.89 13.58
CA VAL A 242 -6.13 -9.50 12.16
C VAL A 242 -6.84 -8.16 11.96
N ASP A 243 -8.04 -7.98 12.51
CA ASP A 243 -8.80 -6.73 12.41
C ASP A 243 -8.06 -5.56 13.06
N LYS A 244 -7.46 -5.75 14.23
CA LYS A 244 -6.61 -4.74 14.86
C LYS A 244 -5.40 -4.37 14.00
N SER A 245 -4.83 -5.35 13.31
CA SER A 245 -3.73 -5.10 12.36
C SER A 245 -4.24 -4.30 11.14
N ARG A 246 -5.41 -4.67 10.60
CA ARG A 246 -6.09 -3.93 9.52
C ARG A 246 -6.38 -2.50 9.93
N GLU A 247 -7.02 -2.29 11.08
CA GLU A 247 -7.34 -0.95 11.63
C GLU A 247 -6.08 -0.09 11.77
N SER A 248 -4.98 -0.66 12.26
CA SER A 248 -3.70 0.05 12.36
C SER A 248 -3.15 0.50 11.01
N ILE A 249 -3.43 -0.23 9.93
CA ILE A 249 -3.02 0.10 8.57
C ILE A 249 -4.01 1.08 7.95
N THR A 250 -5.31 0.92 8.18
CA THR A 250 -6.35 1.86 7.72
C THR A 250 -6.15 3.25 8.34
N LYS A 251 -5.77 3.32 9.64
CA LYS A 251 -5.37 4.59 10.28
C LYS A 251 -4.14 5.26 9.65
N LEU A 252 -3.30 4.51 8.92
CA LEU A 252 -2.24 5.08 8.10
C LEU A 252 -2.75 5.71 6.82
N MET A 253 -3.93 5.29 6.37
CA MET A 253 -4.61 5.82 5.19
C MET A 253 -5.54 7.00 5.55
N ASP A 254 -5.58 7.43 6.81
CA ASP A 254 -6.30 8.62 7.29
C ASP A 254 -5.59 9.93 6.87
N ILE A 255 -5.00 9.91 5.66
CA ILE A 255 -4.53 11.10 4.95
C ILE A 255 -5.68 11.74 4.18
N ARG A 256 -6.79 11.02 3.96
CA ARG A 256 -7.94 11.52 3.19
C ARG A 256 -8.56 12.74 3.89
N PRO A 257 -8.69 13.87 3.19
CA PRO A 257 -9.45 15.00 3.70
C PRO A 257 -10.95 14.72 3.62
N ASP A 258 -11.67 15.05 4.68
CA ASP A 258 -13.13 14.80 4.76
C ASP A 258 -13.94 15.86 4.00
N TYR A 259 -13.40 17.07 3.84
CA TYR A 259 -14.07 18.21 3.22
C TYR A 259 -13.06 19.21 2.65
N ALA A 260 -13.57 20.11 1.81
CA ALA A 260 -12.90 21.31 1.33
C ALA A 260 -13.74 22.54 1.63
N ASN A 261 -13.11 23.65 2.02
CA ASN A 261 -13.80 24.94 2.15
C ASN A 261 -13.65 25.70 0.82
N LEU A 262 -14.63 25.57 -0.06
CA LEU A 262 -14.65 26.27 -1.35
C LEU A 262 -14.97 27.75 -1.14
N VAL A 263 -14.13 28.64 -1.71
CA VAL A 263 -14.33 30.09 -1.64
C VAL A 263 -15.33 30.52 -2.71
N ASP A 264 -16.40 31.20 -2.28
CA ASP A 264 -17.44 31.77 -3.16
C ASP A 264 -17.59 33.26 -2.83
N GLY A 265 -16.89 34.12 -3.59
CA GLY A 265 -16.80 35.54 -3.30
C GLY A 265 -16.10 35.84 -1.96
N ASN A 266 -16.82 36.41 -0.99
CA ASN A 266 -16.31 36.71 0.36
C ASN A 266 -16.56 35.60 1.39
N ASP A 267 -17.39 34.60 1.05
CA ASP A 267 -17.76 33.51 1.93
C ASP A 267 -17.06 32.19 1.53
N SER A 268 -17.04 31.24 2.44
CA SER A 268 -16.56 29.89 2.15
C SER A 268 -17.60 28.85 2.57
N ARG A 269 -17.90 27.92 1.68
CA ARG A 269 -18.81 26.80 1.96
C ARG A 269 -18.06 25.48 2.05
N ARG A 270 -18.46 24.63 2.99
CA ARG A 270 -17.90 23.28 3.11
C ARG A 270 -18.55 22.37 2.06
N VAL A 271 -17.72 21.70 1.27
CA VAL A 271 -18.11 20.78 0.20
C VAL A 271 -17.29 19.49 0.26
N SER A 272 -17.76 18.41 -0.37
CA SER A 272 -16.90 17.23 -0.60
C SER A 272 -15.74 17.60 -1.52
N PRO A 273 -14.51 17.11 -1.27
CA PRO A 273 -13.37 17.33 -2.15
C PRO A 273 -13.62 16.92 -3.61
N GLU A 274 -14.49 15.93 -3.82
CA GLU A 274 -14.90 15.43 -5.15
C GLU A 274 -15.71 16.46 -5.97
N GLN A 275 -16.32 17.44 -5.32
CA GLN A 275 -17.11 18.50 -5.96
C GLN A 275 -16.26 19.70 -6.41
N VAL A 276 -15.02 19.79 -5.94
CA VAL A 276 -14.10 20.89 -6.27
C VAL A 276 -13.48 20.65 -7.63
N ARG A 277 -13.43 21.69 -8.46
CA ARG A 277 -12.91 21.65 -9.83
C ARG A 277 -11.54 22.30 -9.94
N VAL A 278 -10.79 21.91 -10.96
CA VAL A 278 -9.53 22.57 -11.31
C VAL A 278 -9.76 24.05 -11.59
N GLY A 279 -8.99 24.90 -10.93
CA GLY A 279 -9.09 26.36 -11.00
C GLY A 279 -9.88 26.99 -9.86
N ASP A 280 -10.66 26.21 -9.09
CA ASP A 280 -11.35 26.70 -7.89
C ASP A 280 -10.36 27.12 -6.81
N ILE A 281 -10.82 28.00 -5.91
CA ILE A 281 -10.04 28.48 -4.78
C ILE A 281 -10.58 27.84 -3.49
N ILE A 282 -9.72 27.22 -2.73
CA ILE A 282 -10.06 26.62 -1.42
C ILE A 282 -9.35 27.36 -0.29
N LEU A 283 -10.05 27.50 0.83
CA LEU A 283 -9.53 28.09 2.07
C LEU A 283 -9.06 26.97 3.01
N VAL A 284 -7.79 26.99 3.44
CA VAL A 284 -7.24 26.01 4.37
C VAL A 284 -6.81 26.71 5.65
N LYS A 285 -7.48 26.37 6.75
CA LYS A 285 -7.24 26.95 8.08
C LYS A 285 -6.16 26.15 8.85
N PRO A 286 -5.53 26.74 9.87
CA PRO A 286 -4.67 25.98 10.78
C PRO A 286 -5.37 24.77 11.38
N GLY A 287 -4.68 23.63 11.40
CA GLY A 287 -5.21 22.34 11.84
C GLY A 287 -5.96 21.55 10.77
N GLU A 288 -6.29 22.14 9.62
CA GLU A 288 -6.98 21.43 8.53
C GLU A 288 -6.01 20.72 7.60
N LYS A 289 -6.45 19.57 7.03
CA LYS A 289 -5.76 18.89 5.95
C LYS A 289 -6.01 19.65 4.63
N ILE A 290 -5.00 19.79 3.79
CA ILE A 290 -5.14 20.33 2.42
C ILE A 290 -5.96 19.31 1.60
N PRO A 291 -7.13 19.70 1.05
CA PRO A 291 -8.03 18.73 0.41
C PRO A 291 -7.60 18.32 -1.01
N LEU A 292 -6.98 19.22 -1.78
CA LEU A 292 -6.53 18.97 -3.15
C LEU A 292 -5.18 19.63 -3.39
N ASP A 293 -4.43 19.12 -4.37
CA ASP A 293 -3.16 19.71 -4.78
C ASP A 293 -3.39 21.06 -5.45
N GLY A 294 -2.53 22.02 -5.20
CA GLY A 294 -2.69 23.36 -5.74
C GLY A 294 -1.50 24.28 -5.50
N VAL A 295 -1.69 25.55 -5.83
CA VAL A 295 -0.70 26.62 -5.64
C VAL A 295 -1.26 27.64 -4.65
N VAL A 296 -0.46 28.06 -3.68
CA VAL A 296 -0.81 29.11 -2.72
C VAL A 296 -0.93 30.44 -3.47
N ILE A 297 -2.10 31.07 -3.41
CA ILE A 297 -2.34 32.38 -4.04
C ILE A 297 -2.40 33.52 -3.02
N GLU A 298 -2.59 33.19 -1.74
CA GLU A 298 -2.64 34.17 -0.63
C GLU A 298 -2.30 33.48 0.69
N GLY A 299 -1.47 34.09 1.49
CA GLY A 299 -1.09 33.63 2.83
C GLY A 299 0.25 32.91 2.88
N ASN A 300 0.79 32.81 4.10
CA ASN A 300 2.02 32.07 4.41
C ASN A 300 1.74 31.12 5.56
N SER A 301 2.31 29.92 5.52
CA SER A 301 2.15 28.94 6.59
C SER A 301 3.30 27.94 6.65
N SER A 302 3.29 27.09 7.69
CA SER A 302 4.12 25.89 7.77
C SER A 302 3.23 24.66 7.63
N LEU A 303 3.65 23.69 6.83
CA LEU A 303 2.91 22.45 6.57
C LEU A 303 3.59 21.27 7.26
N ASN A 304 2.80 20.46 7.93
CA ASN A 304 3.24 19.15 8.38
C ASN A 304 3.04 18.13 7.24
N THR A 305 4.15 17.64 6.70
CA THR A 305 4.19 16.68 5.59
C THR A 305 4.42 15.24 6.06
N THR A 306 4.52 15.01 7.38
CA THR A 306 4.90 13.72 7.98
C THR A 306 4.03 12.55 7.50
N ALA A 307 2.75 12.79 7.26
CA ALA A 307 1.82 11.75 6.80
C ALA A 307 2.11 11.29 5.35
N LEU A 308 2.70 12.14 4.51
CA LEU A 308 3.03 11.86 3.12
C LEU A 308 4.48 11.42 2.96
N THR A 309 5.42 12.22 3.45
CA THR A 309 6.87 12.00 3.24
C THR A 309 7.54 11.25 4.37
N GLY A 310 6.92 11.23 5.55
CA GLY A 310 7.52 10.69 6.78
C GLY A 310 8.56 11.62 7.42
N GLU A 311 8.73 12.84 6.91
CA GLU A 311 9.61 13.86 7.46
C GLU A 311 8.95 14.55 8.65
N SER A 312 9.68 14.73 9.76
CA SER A 312 9.16 15.36 10.97
C SER A 312 9.31 16.88 10.99
N LEU A 313 10.10 17.43 10.07
CA LEU A 313 10.31 18.89 9.99
C LEU A 313 9.18 19.51 9.17
N PRO A 314 8.49 20.55 9.68
CA PRO A 314 7.52 21.30 8.93
C PRO A 314 8.18 22.00 7.72
N ARG A 315 7.44 22.08 6.60
CA ARG A 315 7.84 22.81 5.41
C ARG A 315 7.14 24.16 5.38
N ASP A 316 7.91 25.24 5.33
CA ASP A 316 7.36 26.58 5.16
C ASP A 316 6.91 26.79 3.71
N VAL A 317 5.76 27.44 3.54
CA VAL A 317 5.15 27.74 2.25
C VAL A 317 4.67 29.19 2.20
N LYS A 318 4.80 29.80 1.04
CA LYS A 318 4.42 31.18 0.73
C LYS A 318 3.64 31.25 -0.58
N GLU A 319 3.18 32.42 -0.91
CA GLU A 319 2.51 32.70 -2.20
C GLU A 319 3.39 32.25 -3.37
N GLY A 320 2.80 31.52 -4.32
CA GLY A 320 3.47 30.91 -5.48
C GLY A 320 3.96 29.49 -5.25
N ASP A 321 4.03 29.00 -4.02
CA ASP A 321 4.51 27.65 -3.72
C ASP A 321 3.41 26.59 -3.99
N GLN A 322 3.85 25.41 -4.46
CA GLN A 322 2.98 24.24 -4.60
C GLN A 322 2.75 23.55 -3.27
N VAL A 323 1.51 23.16 -3.03
CA VAL A 323 1.06 22.42 -1.86
C VAL A 323 0.33 21.13 -2.27
N LEU A 324 0.47 20.10 -1.44
CA LEU A 324 -0.05 18.76 -1.73
C LEU A 324 -1.22 18.43 -0.81
N SER A 325 -2.20 17.74 -1.37
CA SER A 325 -3.30 17.16 -0.61
C SER A 325 -2.78 16.22 0.49
N GLY A 326 -3.46 16.20 1.65
CA GLY A 326 -3.09 15.37 2.80
C GLY A 326 -2.04 15.98 3.73
N CYS A 327 -1.34 17.06 3.36
CA CYS A 327 -0.54 17.85 4.30
C CYS A 327 -1.45 18.57 5.30
N VAL A 328 -1.00 18.72 6.55
CA VAL A 328 -1.74 19.46 7.57
C VAL A 328 -1.19 20.87 7.69
N ASN A 329 -2.05 21.86 7.57
CA ASN A 329 -1.69 23.25 7.78
C ASN A 329 -1.48 23.54 9.28
N LEU A 330 -0.35 24.12 9.67
CA LEU A 330 0.00 24.31 11.10
C LEU A 330 -0.26 25.72 11.63
N SER A 331 -0.08 26.77 10.83
CA SER A 331 -0.02 28.13 11.38
C SER A 331 -0.93 29.15 10.71
N GLY A 332 -0.72 29.49 9.46
CA GLY A 332 -1.44 30.56 8.76
C GLY A 332 -2.69 30.10 8.03
N VAL A 333 -3.62 30.99 7.76
CA VAL A 333 -4.72 30.72 6.83
C VAL A 333 -4.18 30.91 5.40
N MET A 334 -4.47 29.97 4.53
CA MET A 334 -4.04 29.99 3.13
C MET A 334 -5.21 29.88 2.17
N LYS A 335 -5.14 30.60 1.04
CA LYS A 335 -5.97 30.34 -0.13
C LYS A 335 -5.14 29.61 -1.16
N VAL A 336 -5.64 28.47 -1.59
CA VAL A 336 -4.98 27.58 -2.55
C VAL A 336 -5.83 27.47 -3.80
N LYS A 337 -5.24 27.74 -4.96
CA LYS A 337 -5.86 27.50 -6.26
C LYS A 337 -5.61 26.08 -6.66
N VAL A 338 -6.68 25.31 -6.85
CA VAL A 338 -6.63 23.88 -7.18
C VAL A 338 -6.06 23.67 -8.60
N THR A 339 -5.09 22.79 -8.73
CA THR A 339 -4.41 22.47 -10.00
C THR A 339 -4.81 21.13 -10.59
N VAL A 340 -5.26 20.16 -9.76
CA VAL A 340 -5.67 18.82 -10.21
C VAL A 340 -6.98 18.41 -9.56
N GLY A 341 -7.78 17.59 -10.25
CA GLY A 341 -9.03 17.04 -9.71
C GLY A 341 -8.81 16.03 -8.59
N TYR A 342 -9.86 15.74 -7.81
CA TYR A 342 -9.76 14.85 -6.64
C TYR A 342 -9.17 13.47 -6.98
N GLY A 343 -9.61 12.82 -8.06
CA GLY A 343 -9.12 11.50 -8.47
C GLY A 343 -7.65 11.48 -8.91
N GLU A 344 -7.09 12.62 -9.26
CA GLU A 344 -5.70 12.80 -9.67
C GLU A 344 -4.83 13.41 -8.57
N SER A 345 -5.41 13.72 -7.40
CA SER A 345 -4.70 14.30 -6.27
C SER A 345 -3.66 13.33 -5.70
N THR A 346 -2.63 13.89 -5.05
CA THR A 346 -1.56 13.11 -4.41
C THR A 346 -2.12 12.07 -3.42
N VAL A 347 -3.11 12.45 -2.61
CA VAL A 347 -3.78 11.52 -1.68
C VAL A 347 -4.48 10.40 -2.43
N ALA A 348 -5.25 10.71 -3.48
CA ALA A 348 -5.96 9.69 -4.26
C ALA A 348 -5.00 8.68 -4.90
N LYS A 349 -3.88 9.16 -5.47
CA LYS A 349 -2.82 8.31 -6.04
C LYS A 349 -2.16 7.43 -4.99
N ILE A 350 -1.81 7.97 -3.81
CA ILE A 350 -1.24 7.19 -2.70
C ILE A 350 -2.22 6.11 -2.25
N LEU A 351 -3.49 6.46 -2.06
CA LEU A 351 -4.52 5.51 -1.67
C LEU A 351 -4.67 4.39 -2.70
N ALA A 352 -4.72 4.72 -3.99
CA ALA A 352 -4.79 3.74 -5.08
C ALA A 352 -3.56 2.81 -5.11
N LEU A 353 -2.35 3.33 -4.88
CA LEU A 353 -1.13 2.53 -4.81
C LEU A 353 -1.12 1.57 -3.61
N VAL A 354 -1.53 2.04 -2.43
CA VAL A 354 -1.63 1.20 -1.24
C VAL A 354 -2.75 0.16 -1.42
N GLU A 355 -3.84 0.53 -2.05
CA GLU A 355 -4.96 -0.37 -2.34
C GLU A 355 -4.58 -1.47 -3.34
N SER A 356 -3.85 -1.14 -4.41
CA SER A 356 -3.37 -2.11 -5.39
C SER A 356 -2.22 -2.98 -4.88
N SER A 357 -1.55 -2.59 -3.80
CA SER A 357 -0.41 -3.33 -3.25
C SER A 357 -0.73 -4.75 -2.77
N GLY A 358 -2.01 -5.05 -2.55
CA GLY A 358 -2.47 -6.39 -2.19
C GLY A 358 -2.59 -7.38 -3.35
N ASP A 359 -2.53 -6.93 -4.59
CA ASP A 359 -2.77 -7.78 -5.77
C ASP A 359 -1.56 -8.64 -6.12
N ALA A 360 -0.35 -8.18 -5.85
CA ALA A 360 0.90 -8.89 -6.16
C ALA A 360 1.40 -9.75 -4.98
N LYS A 361 0.95 -11.00 -4.91
CA LYS A 361 1.34 -11.96 -3.86
C LYS A 361 2.80 -12.39 -3.98
N ALA A 362 3.53 -12.39 -2.85
CA ALA A 362 4.91 -12.84 -2.75
C ALA A 362 5.12 -14.30 -3.22
N LYS A 363 6.33 -14.62 -3.69
CA LYS A 363 6.70 -16.01 -4.03
C LYS A 363 6.53 -16.94 -2.84
N THR A 364 6.95 -16.50 -1.66
CA THR A 364 6.79 -17.23 -0.39
C THR A 364 5.31 -17.48 -0.05
N GLU A 365 4.44 -16.50 -0.25
CA GLU A 365 3.00 -16.63 -0.02
C GLU A 365 2.36 -17.65 -0.98
N ARG A 366 2.71 -17.59 -2.26
CA ARG A 366 2.28 -18.58 -3.28
C ARG A 366 2.80 -19.98 -2.95
N PHE A 367 4.02 -20.09 -2.42
CA PHE A 367 4.59 -21.38 -1.98
C PHE A 367 3.78 -21.96 -0.83
N ILE A 368 3.43 -21.18 0.18
CA ILE A 368 2.63 -21.66 1.34
C ILE A 368 1.25 -22.13 0.90
N THR A 369 0.58 -21.39 0.01
CA THR A 369 -0.71 -21.81 -0.54
C THR A 369 -0.60 -23.15 -1.31
N LYS A 370 0.45 -23.33 -2.09
CA LYS A 370 0.74 -24.58 -2.80
C LYS A 370 1.09 -25.72 -1.83
N PHE A 371 1.88 -25.43 -0.81
CA PHE A 371 2.26 -26.37 0.22
C PHE A 371 1.05 -26.89 0.98
N SER A 372 0.17 -26.03 1.48
CA SER A 372 -1.04 -26.42 2.21
C SER A 372 -1.93 -27.38 1.39
N ARG A 373 -2.03 -27.15 0.08
CA ARG A 373 -2.82 -28.01 -0.82
C ARG A 373 -2.29 -29.45 -0.94
N ILE A 374 -0.99 -29.65 -0.82
CA ILE A 374 -0.38 -31.00 -0.88
C ILE A 374 -0.30 -31.60 0.53
N TYR A 375 0.01 -30.76 1.51
CA TYR A 375 0.21 -31.16 2.89
C TYR A 375 -1.06 -31.75 3.53
N THR A 376 -2.21 -31.11 3.39
CA THR A 376 -3.45 -31.55 4.06
C THR A 376 -3.92 -32.95 3.61
N PRO A 377 -3.98 -33.29 2.31
CA PRO A 377 -4.25 -34.67 1.92
C PRO A 377 -3.22 -35.69 2.44
N ALA A 378 -1.93 -35.33 2.38
CA ALA A 378 -0.87 -36.24 2.87
C ALA A 378 -1.04 -36.54 4.36
N VAL A 379 -1.37 -35.53 5.17
CA VAL A 379 -1.69 -35.67 6.60
C VAL A 379 -2.89 -36.57 6.83
N CYS A 380 -3.97 -36.41 6.07
CA CYS A 380 -5.16 -37.26 6.19
C CYS A 380 -4.84 -38.73 5.90
N PHE A 381 -4.07 -39.01 4.85
CA PHE A 381 -3.66 -40.39 4.55
C PHE A 381 -2.73 -40.97 5.60
N PHE A 382 -1.82 -40.16 6.15
CA PHE A 382 -0.95 -40.60 7.23
C PHE A 382 -1.75 -40.87 8.50
N ALA A 383 -2.71 -40.02 8.87
CA ALA A 383 -3.61 -40.27 10.02
C ALA A 383 -4.42 -41.54 9.84
N LEU A 384 -4.94 -41.81 8.65
CA LEU A 384 -5.64 -43.04 8.32
C LEU A 384 -4.72 -44.26 8.47
N ALA A 385 -3.49 -44.20 8.01
CA ALA A 385 -2.48 -45.24 8.19
C ALA A 385 -2.14 -45.43 9.66
N LEU A 386 -2.02 -44.35 10.44
CA LEU A 386 -1.77 -44.40 11.90
C LEU A 386 -2.93 -45.00 12.68
N ALA A 387 -4.17 -44.81 12.22
CA ALA A 387 -5.32 -45.45 12.84
C ALA A 387 -5.38 -46.96 12.56
N ILE A 388 -5.04 -47.40 11.34
CA ILE A 388 -5.24 -48.78 10.87
C ILE A 388 -4.02 -49.64 11.17
N ILE A 389 -2.82 -49.23 10.74
CA ILE A 389 -1.64 -50.13 10.76
C ILE A 389 -1.28 -50.62 12.17
N PRO A 390 -1.09 -49.76 13.19
CA PRO A 390 -0.77 -50.26 14.52
C PRO A 390 -1.91 -51.05 15.17
N SER A 391 -3.18 -50.68 14.88
CA SER A 391 -4.35 -51.39 15.40
C SER A 391 -4.42 -52.85 14.95
N LEU A 392 -3.90 -53.15 13.75
CA LEU A 392 -3.80 -54.52 13.22
C LEU A 392 -2.77 -55.36 13.98
N PHE A 393 -1.78 -54.74 14.63
CA PHE A 393 -0.72 -55.44 15.38
C PHE A 393 -1.07 -55.64 16.86
N ASP A 394 -1.62 -54.59 17.54
CA ASP A 394 -1.88 -54.62 18.98
C ASP A 394 -3.37 -54.80 19.36
N GLY A 395 -4.27 -54.73 18.35
CA GLY A 395 -5.71 -54.90 18.55
C GLY A 395 -6.40 -53.71 19.22
N ASN A 396 -5.70 -52.65 19.57
CA ASN A 396 -6.23 -51.52 20.33
C ASN A 396 -6.72 -50.38 19.41
N TRP A 397 -7.85 -50.59 18.74
CA TRP A 397 -8.44 -49.68 17.80
C TRP A 397 -8.77 -48.30 18.41
N THR A 398 -9.33 -48.27 19.63
CA THR A 398 -9.73 -47.03 20.30
C THR A 398 -8.54 -46.10 20.51
N LYS A 399 -7.43 -46.64 21.01
CA LYS A 399 -6.19 -45.88 21.23
C LYS A 399 -5.65 -45.26 19.93
N TRP A 400 -5.53 -46.06 18.87
CA TRP A 400 -4.90 -45.59 17.63
C TRP A 400 -5.81 -44.70 16.81
N ILE A 401 -7.14 -44.89 16.84
CA ILE A 401 -8.11 -43.97 16.29
C ILE A 401 -8.00 -42.62 17.01
N TYR A 402 -8.02 -42.63 18.35
CA TYR A 402 -7.86 -41.39 19.13
C TYR A 402 -6.53 -40.67 18.82
N THR A 403 -5.42 -41.41 18.74
CA THR A 403 -4.11 -40.87 18.39
C THR A 403 -4.13 -40.23 16.96
N ALA A 404 -4.76 -40.91 16.02
CA ALA A 404 -4.91 -40.42 14.65
C ALA A 404 -5.78 -39.14 14.59
N LEU A 405 -6.85 -39.07 15.36
CA LEU A 405 -7.70 -37.88 15.48
C LEU A 405 -6.94 -36.69 16.10
N THR A 406 -6.19 -36.96 17.17
CA THR A 406 -5.30 -35.94 17.79
C THR A 406 -4.25 -35.45 16.79
N PHE A 407 -3.65 -36.38 16.03
CA PHE A 407 -2.70 -36.03 14.96
C PHE A 407 -3.32 -35.13 13.89
N LEU A 408 -4.57 -35.37 13.48
CA LEU A 408 -5.29 -34.54 12.51
C LEU A 408 -5.45 -33.10 13.03
N VAL A 409 -5.84 -32.91 14.29
CA VAL A 409 -6.01 -31.59 14.90
C VAL A 409 -4.69 -30.82 14.90
N ILE A 410 -3.57 -31.44 15.32
CA ILE A 410 -2.26 -30.78 15.38
C ILE A 410 -1.77 -30.34 14.01
N SER A 411 -2.20 -31.06 12.98
CA SER A 411 -1.64 -30.90 11.62
C SER A 411 -2.21 -29.72 10.82
N CYS A 412 -3.18 -28.93 11.35
CA CYS A 412 -3.69 -27.76 10.64
C CYS A 412 -2.59 -26.71 10.38
N PRO A 413 -2.34 -26.25 9.14
CA PRO A 413 -1.32 -25.24 8.86
C PRO A 413 -1.78 -23.79 9.14
N CYS A 414 -2.81 -23.57 9.97
CA CYS A 414 -3.50 -22.30 10.16
C CYS A 414 -2.56 -21.14 10.50
N ALA A 415 -1.59 -21.36 11.41
CA ALA A 415 -0.60 -20.35 11.79
C ALA A 415 0.24 -19.83 10.59
N LEU A 416 0.57 -20.69 9.62
CA LEU A 416 1.36 -20.31 8.43
C LEU A 416 0.53 -19.53 7.44
N VAL A 417 -0.69 -20.01 7.18
CA VAL A 417 -1.59 -19.44 6.15
C VAL A 417 -2.01 -18.02 6.52
N ILE A 418 -2.15 -17.70 7.81
CA ILE A 418 -2.55 -16.37 8.29
C ILE A 418 -1.34 -15.46 8.52
N SER A 419 -0.30 -15.94 9.21
CA SER A 419 0.77 -15.07 9.68
C SER A 419 1.68 -14.55 8.57
N VAL A 420 1.86 -15.29 7.46
CA VAL A 420 2.76 -14.89 6.38
C VAL A 420 2.20 -13.72 5.56
N PRO A 421 0.97 -13.78 5.01
CA PRO A 421 0.36 -12.61 4.34
C PRO A 421 0.28 -11.40 5.27
N LEU A 422 -0.09 -11.61 6.54
CA LEU A 422 -0.16 -10.54 7.52
C LEU A 422 1.20 -9.88 7.78
N THR A 423 2.30 -10.66 7.76
CA THR A 423 3.66 -10.12 7.92
C THR A 423 4.05 -9.23 6.74
N PHE A 424 3.75 -9.66 5.49
CA PHE A 424 3.99 -8.85 4.30
C PHE A 424 3.18 -7.56 4.33
N PHE A 425 1.89 -7.67 4.65
CA PHE A 425 1.01 -6.52 4.73
C PHE A 425 1.45 -5.52 5.82
N SER A 426 1.84 -6.02 6.99
CA SER A 426 2.42 -5.19 8.07
C SER A 426 3.73 -4.53 7.64
N GLY A 427 4.55 -5.22 6.85
CA GLY A 427 5.81 -4.70 6.31
C GLY A 427 5.56 -3.56 5.31
N ILE A 428 4.64 -3.74 4.37
CA ILE A 428 4.26 -2.71 3.40
C ILE A 428 3.70 -1.47 4.12
N GLY A 429 2.78 -1.67 5.08
CA GLY A 429 2.25 -0.57 5.87
C GLY A 429 3.31 0.15 6.72
N GLY A 430 4.33 -0.58 7.21
CA GLY A 430 5.47 0.02 7.91
C GLY A 430 6.37 0.88 7.01
N ALA A 431 6.58 0.46 5.76
CA ALA A 431 7.32 1.21 4.73
C ALA A 431 6.57 2.48 4.31
N SER A 432 5.27 2.37 4.08
CA SER A 432 4.39 3.49 3.71
C SER A 432 4.42 4.63 4.71
N LYS A 433 4.46 4.33 6.03
CA LYS A 433 4.64 5.35 7.11
C LYS A 433 5.89 6.22 6.97
N LYS A 434 6.87 5.74 6.22
CA LYS A 434 8.15 6.42 5.98
C LYS A 434 8.27 6.98 4.57
N GLY A 435 7.13 7.10 3.86
CA GLY A 435 7.09 7.61 2.49
C GLY A 435 7.70 6.66 1.46
N ILE A 436 7.76 5.34 1.75
CA ILE A 436 8.21 4.31 0.82
C ILE A 436 7.00 3.48 0.43
N LEU A 437 6.40 3.75 -0.72
CA LEU A 437 5.22 3.04 -1.21
C LEU A 437 5.64 1.82 -2.02
N ILE A 438 5.24 0.63 -1.59
CA ILE A 438 5.57 -0.65 -2.24
C ILE A 438 4.28 -1.24 -2.83
N LYS A 439 4.23 -1.46 -4.14
CA LYS A 439 3.05 -1.92 -4.87
C LYS A 439 2.69 -3.40 -4.67
N GLY A 440 3.40 -4.14 -3.83
CA GLY A 440 3.05 -5.53 -3.56
C GLY A 440 4.04 -6.32 -2.73
N ALA A 441 3.57 -7.42 -2.18
CA ALA A 441 4.39 -8.33 -1.37
C ALA A 441 5.55 -8.95 -2.17
N THR A 442 5.36 -9.19 -3.48
CA THR A 442 6.41 -9.66 -4.39
C THR A 442 7.60 -8.68 -4.42
N TYR A 443 7.32 -7.39 -4.50
CA TYR A 443 8.37 -6.36 -4.57
C TYR A 443 9.09 -6.19 -3.23
N LEU A 444 8.37 -6.32 -2.10
CA LEU A 444 9.00 -6.34 -0.78
C LEU A 444 9.94 -7.55 -0.61
N GLU A 445 9.52 -8.74 -1.08
CA GLU A 445 10.35 -9.95 -1.06
C GLU A 445 11.58 -9.79 -1.96
N THR A 446 11.41 -9.26 -3.17
CA THR A 446 12.51 -9.00 -4.12
C THR A 446 13.48 -7.96 -3.58
N LEU A 447 12.97 -6.87 -2.95
CA LEU A 447 13.78 -5.83 -2.31
C LEU A 447 14.66 -6.38 -1.17
N ALA A 448 14.20 -7.40 -0.46
CA ALA A 448 15.01 -8.06 0.56
C ALA A 448 16.23 -8.79 -0.02
N GLY A 449 16.11 -9.29 -1.24
CA GLY A 449 17.19 -9.95 -2.00
C GLY A 449 18.10 -9.01 -2.79
N LEU A 450 17.83 -7.71 -2.78
CA LEU A 450 18.53 -6.73 -3.59
C LEU A 450 20.04 -6.71 -3.33
N ASP A 451 20.83 -6.82 -4.40
CA ASP A 451 22.29 -6.75 -4.35
C ASP A 451 22.89 -5.71 -5.31
N THR A 452 22.14 -5.25 -6.30
CA THR A 452 22.58 -4.25 -7.29
C THR A 452 21.55 -3.14 -7.42
N VAL A 453 22.00 -1.88 -7.29
CA VAL A 453 21.14 -0.70 -7.56
C VAL A 453 21.75 0.08 -8.71
N VAL A 454 20.94 0.34 -9.70
CA VAL A 454 21.26 1.14 -10.87
C VAL A 454 20.53 2.46 -10.77
N PHE A 455 21.25 3.56 -10.90
CA PHE A 455 20.73 4.91 -10.80
C PHE A 455 20.75 5.62 -12.15
N ASP A 456 19.67 6.32 -12.49
CA ASP A 456 19.81 7.43 -13.42
C ASP A 456 20.60 8.56 -12.74
N LYS A 457 21.22 9.42 -13.54
CA LYS A 457 21.94 10.57 -13.01
C LYS A 457 20.98 11.71 -12.64
N THR A 458 20.25 12.21 -13.65
CA THR A 458 19.49 13.45 -13.59
C THR A 458 18.21 13.28 -12.78
N GLY A 459 17.91 14.22 -11.87
CA GLY A 459 16.72 14.11 -11.00
C GLY A 459 16.82 13.02 -9.92
N THR A 460 17.77 12.09 -10.01
CA THR A 460 17.95 10.96 -9.08
C THR A 460 19.13 11.17 -8.14
N LEU A 461 20.37 11.20 -8.66
CA LEU A 461 21.58 11.50 -7.88
C LEU A 461 21.87 13.01 -7.83
N THR A 462 21.32 13.75 -8.78
CA THR A 462 21.43 15.21 -8.90
C THR A 462 20.05 15.84 -8.76
N LYS A 463 20.02 17.16 -8.54
CA LYS A 463 18.77 17.91 -8.36
C LYS A 463 17.98 18.07 -9.67
N GLY A 464 18.57 17.75 -10.83
CA GLY A 464 17.98 18.00 -12.16
C GLY A 464 17.91 19.47 -12.50
N THR A 465 18.51 20.34 -11.71
CA THR A 465 18.60 21.77 -11.91
C THR A 465 20.02 22.17 -12.24
N PHE A 466 20.18 22.93 -13.34
CA PHE A 466 21.46 23.49 -13.70
C PHE A 466 21.80 24.64 -12.74
N SER A 467 23.06 24.74 -12.33
CA SER A 467 23.57 25.85 -11.56
C SER A 467 24.95 26.24 -12.02
N VAL A 468 25.29 27.52 -11.88
CA VAL A 468 26.65 28.03 -12.13
C VAL A 468 27.56 27.53 -11.03
N THR A 469 28.42 26.53 -11.34
CA THR A 469 29.34 25.92 -10.38
C THR A 469 30.74 26.53 -10.42
N GLY A 470 31.10 27.22 -11.52
CA GLY A 470 32.37 27.90 -11.67
C GLY A 470 32.22 29.25 -12.39
N VAL A 471 32.90 30.28 -11.88
CA VAL A 471 32.97 31.60 -12.48
C VAL A 471 34.43 31.98 -12.70
N HIS A 472 34.86 32.00 -13.96
CA HIS A 472 36.25 32.19 -14.38
C HIS A 472 36.41 33.51 -15.17
N PRO A 473 36.56 34.69 -14.49
CA PRO A 473 36.74 35.94 -15.19
C PRO A 473 38.12 36.05 -15.84
N ALA A 474 38.19 36.71 -16.97
CA ALA A 474 39.42 37.07 -17.63
C ALA A 474 40.21 38.10 -16.82
N LYS A 475 41.50 38.29 -17.14
CA LYS A 475 42.33 39.29 -16.45
C LYS A 475 41.73 40.68 -16.55
N GLY A 476 41.49 41.28 -15.39
CA GLY A 476 40.93 42.63 -15.26
C GLY A 476 39.40 42.73 -15.24
N VAL A 477 38.71 41.57 -15.29
CA VAL A 477 37.25 41.48 -15.18
C VAL A 477 36.89 40.95 -13.79
N THR A 478 35.85 41.50 -13.17
CA THR A 478 35.33 40.99 -11.91
C THR A 478 34.31 39.86 -12.14
N LYS A 479 34.09 39.04 -11.11
CA LYS A 479 33.05 37.98 -11.17
C LYS A 479 31.64 38.54 -11.39
N ASP A 480 31.36 39.67 -10.73
CA ASP A 480 30.06 40.34 -10.84
C ASP A 480 29.84 40.92 -12.24
N GLU A 481 30.85 41.49 -12.85
CA GLU A 481 30.80 42.01 -14.21
C GLU A 481 30.58 40.90 -15.24
N LEU A 482 31.21 39.72 -15.08
CA LEU A 482 31.02 38.58 -15.94
C LEU A 482 29.60 38.04 -15.84
N LEU A 483 29.08 37.85 -14.62
CA LEU A 483 27.72 37.38 -14.37
C LEU A 483 26.66 38.38 -14.84
N ASP A 484 26.89 39.69 -14.60
CA ASP A 484 25.98 40.74 -15.05
C ASP A 484 25.85 40.75 -16.56
N ALA A 485 26.98 40.69 -17.27
CA ALA A 485 26.98 40.67 -18.76
C ALA A 485 26.29 39.39 -19.29
N ALA A 486 26.57 38.23 -18.70
CA ALA A 486 25.97 36.95 -19.10
C ALA A 486 24.46 36.95 -18.86
N ALA A 487 24.00 37.34 -17.67
CA ALA A 487 22.60 37.33 -17.30
C ALA A 487 21.74 38.30 -18.14
N HIS A 488 22.29 39.48 -18.46
CA HIS A 488 21.60 40.43 -19.35
C HIS A 488 21.60 39.94 -20.81
N ALA A 489 22.64 39.26 -21.29
CA ALA A 489 22.61 38.63 -22.61
C ALA A 489 21.54 37.55 -22.72
N GLU A 490 21.34 36.78 -21.67
CA GLU A 490 20.33 35.69 -21.55
C GLU A 490 18.96 36.19 -21.05
N ALA A 491 18.70 37.49 -20.98
CA ALA A 491 17.52 38.07 -20.36
C ALA A 491 16.19 37.50 -20.90
N PHE A 492 16.12 37.29 -22.21
CA PHE A 492 14.92 36.79 -22.92
C PHE A 492 14.92 35.29 -23.21
N SER A 493 15.95 34.55 -22.75
CA SER A 493 16.03 33.11 -22.93
C SER A 493 15.38 32.39 -21.77
N ASP A 494 14.50 31.41 -22.08
CA ASP A 494 13.90 30.49 -21.10
C ASP A 494 14.69 29.15 -21.00
N HIS A 495 15.86 29.08 -21.62
CA HIS A 495 16.69 27.89 -21.56
C HIS A 495 17.17 27.64 -20.11
N PRO A 496 17.21 26.38 -19.61
CA PRO A 496 17.65 26.09 -18.23
C PRO A 496 19.03 26.67 -17.87
N ILE A 497 19.94 26.75 -18.83
CA ILE A 497 21.24 27.42 -18.66
C ILE A 497 21.08 28.91 -18.40
N ALA A 498 20.19 29.57 -19.15
CA ALA A 498 19.91 31.00 -18.97
C ALA A 498 19.30 31.30 -17.60
N ILE A 499 18.36 30.43 -17.16
CA ILE A 499 17.73 30.54 -15.85
C ILE A 499 18.81 30.44 -14.76
N SER A 500 19.71 29.46 -14.85
CA SER A 500 20.80 29.27 -13.87
C SER A 500 21.76 30.47 -13.80
N ILE A 501 22.03 31.13 -14.92
CA ILE A 501 22.89 32.33 -14.97
C ILE A 501 22.15 33.51 -14.33
N LYS A 502 20.86 33.69 -14.61
CA LYS A 502 20.03 34.74 -13.98
C LYS A 502 19.91 34.57 -12.49
N GLU A 503 19.75 33.35 -12.01
CA GLU A 503 19.74 33.02 -10.56
C GLU A 503 21.10 33.29 -9.90
N ALA A 504 22.21 32.92 -10.56
CA ALA A 504 23.56 33.14 -10.04
C ALA A 504 23.92 34.62 -9.91
N LEU A 505 23.29 35.53 -10.68
CA LEU A 505 23.43 36.96 -10.55
C LEU A 505 22.89 37.47 -9.18
N GLY A 506 21.88 36.77 -8.60
CA GLY A 506 21.32 37.10 -7.29
C GLY A 506 20.51 38.40 -7.20
N ARG A 507 20.24 39.04 -8.33
CA ARG A 507 19.42 40.25 -8.48
C ARG A 507 18.61 40.20 -9.76
N ALA A 508 17.52 40.97 -9.80
CA ALA A 508 16.68 41.06 -11.02
C ALA A 508 17.48 41.62 -12.21
N VAL A 509 17.28 41.02 -13.38
CA VAL A 509 17.84 41.49 -14.64
C VAL A 509 17.08 42.73 -15.06
N ASP A 510 17.79 43.84 -15.32
CA ASP A 510 17.17 45.09 -15.82
C ASP A 510 16.96 45.02 -17.31
N MET A 511 15.72 44.78 -17.73
CA MET A 511 15.33 44.64 -19.13
C MET A 511 15.54 45.92 -19.95
N ASN A 512 15.58 47.11 -19.32
CA ASN A 512 15.81 48.37 -20.00
C ASN A 512 17.23 48.53 -20.55
N ARG A 513 18.19 47.75 -19.98
CA ARG A 513 19.58 47.73 -20.45
C ARG A 513 19.81 46.86 -21.68
N VAL A 514 18.79 46.06 -22.08
CA VAL A 514 18.92 45.03 -23.11
C VAL A 514 18.15 45.38 -24.36
N SER A 515 18.80 45.31 -25.48
CA SER A 515 18.18 45.49 -26.80
C SER A 515 18.79 44.52 -27.82
N ASP A 516 18.14 44.36 -28.97
CA ASP A 516 18.60 43.55 -30.12
C ASP A 516 19.03 42.12 -29.72
N ALA A 517 18.28 41.48 -28.80
CA ALA A 517 18.55 40.12 -28.39
C ALA A 517 18.17 39.13 -29.51
N SER A 518 19.07 38.20 -29.80
CA SER A 518 18.83 37.12 -30.77
C SER A 518 19.58 35.82 -30.35
N GLU A 519 18.98 34.70 -30.69
CA GLU A 519 19.57 33.40 -30.45
C GLU A 519 20.28 32.86 -31.69
N ALA A 520 21.52 32.41 -31.52
CA ALA A 520 22.25 31.69 -32.55
C ALA A 520 22.09 30.17 -32.25
N ALA A 521 21.18 29.51 -32.96
CA ALA A 521 20.79 28.13 -32.72
C ALA A 521 22.02 27.19 -32.61
N GLY A 522 22.13 26.51 -31.45
CA GLY A 522 23.23 25.59 -31.14
C GLY A 522 24.57 26.26 -30.80
N HIS A 523 24.64 27.60 -30.75
CA HIS A 523 25.88 28.33 -30.46
C HIS A 523 25.79 29.20 -29.21
N GLY A 524 24.62 29.78 -28.91
CA GLY A 524 24.37 30.66 -27.78
C GLY A 524 23.52 31.85 -28.11
N VAL A 525 23.62 32.93 -27.35
CA VAL A 525 22.81 34.16 -27.50
C VAL A 525 23.72 35.36 -27.72
N GLN A 526 23.16 36.38 -28.35
CA GLN A 526 23.77 37.70 -28.49
C GLN A 526 22.72 38.78 -28.18
N ALA A 527 23.15 39.83 -27.49
CA ALA A 527 22.29 40.98 -27.17
C ALA A 527 23.12 42.24 -27.05
N LYS A 528 22.50 43.42 -27.21
CA LYS A 528 23.13 44.67 -26.81
C LYS A 528 22.80 44.99 -25.37
N VAL A 529 23.81 45.08 -24.52
CA VAL A 529 23.69 45.46 -23.11
C VAL A 529 24.39 46.82 -22.93
N ASP A 530 23.66 47.82 -22.46
CA ASP A 530 24.14 49.22 -22.37
C ASP A 530 24.74 49.74 -23.68
N GLY A 531 24.15 49.38 -24.81
CA GLY A 531 24.61 49.75 -26.14
C GLY A 531 25.83 48.97 -26.67
N GLN A 532 26.43 48.06 -25.90
CA GLN A 532 27.54 47.21 -26.31
C GLN A 532 27.06 45.80 -26.67
N GLN A 533 27.60 45.22 -27.74
CA GLN A 533 27.28 43.88 -28.16
C GLN A 533 27.91 42.88 -27.18
N VAL A 534 27.07 42.03 -26.56
CA VAL A 534 27.46 40.95 -25.66
C VAL A 534 27.08 39.62 -26.32
N TYR A 535 27.99 38.66 -26.21
CA TYR A 535 27.81 37.28 -26.69
C TYR A 535 27.97 36.35 -25.52
N ALA A 536 27.05 35.41 -25.37
CA ALA A 536 27.15 34.33 -24.36
C ALA A 536 26.88 32.97 -25.05
N GLY A 537 27.82 32.04 -25.03
CA GLY A 537 27.67 30.76 -25.72
C GLY A 537 28.89 29.88 -25.70
N ASN A 538 28.91 28.88 -26.59
CA ASN A 538 30.00 27.91 -26.66
C ASN A 538 31.26 28.45 -27.34
N ALA A 539 32.35 27.68 -27.36
CA ALA A 539 33.62 28.07 -27.97
C ALA A 539 33.47 28.40 -29.44
N ARG A 540 32.55 27.74 -30.19
CA ARG A 540 32.31 28.00 -31.62
C ARG A 540 31.74 29.40 -31.85
N LEU A 541 30.88 29.89 -30.94
CA LEU A 541 30.39 31.25 -31.00
C LEU A 541 31.54 32.24 -30.85
N MET A 542 32.45 31.98 -29.89
CA MET A 542 33.62 32.84 -29.69
C MET A 542 34.56 32.84 -30.90
N GLU A 543 34.78 31.70 -31.53
CA GLU A 543 35.59 31.62 -32.79
C GLU A 543 34.91 32.41 -33.91
N SER A 544 33.59 32.35 -34.06
CA SER A 544 32.86 33.06 -35.11
C SER A 544 32.99 34.57 -35.03
N ILE A 545 33.21 35.10 -33.84
CA ILE A 545 33.42 36.54 -33.57
C ILE A 545 34.89 36.91 -33.42
N GLY A 546 35.81 35.93 -33.67
CA GLY A 546 37.25 36.18 -33.63
C GLY A 546 37.85 36.33 -32.22
N VAL A 547 37.13 35.90 -31.19
CA VAL A 547 37.54 35.99 -29.76
C VAL A 547 38.14 34.65 -29.31
N LYS A 548 39.32 34.69 -28.77
CA LYS A 548 39.98 33.49 -28.24
C LYS A 548 39.43 33.15 -26.86
N ALA A 549 38.71 32.03 -26.77
CA ALA A 549 38.19 31.52 -25.52
C ALA A 549 39.25 30.74 -24.72
N ALA A 550 39.24 30.86 -23.40
CA ALA A 550 40.06 30.03 -22.52
C ALA A 550 39.16 28.95 -21.89
N GLU A 551 39.54 27.68 -22.06
CA GLU A 551 38.77 26.61 -21.44
C GLU A 551 39.10 26.47 -19.94
N PRO A 552 38.11 26.45 -19.06
CA PRO A 552 38.28 26.20 -17.62
C PRO A 552 38.65 24.73 -17.41
N ALA A 553 39.40 24.44 -16.34
CA ALA A 553 39.74 23.07 -15.95
C ALA A 553 38.58 22.29 -15.31
N GLU A 554 37.52 22.97 -14.94
CA GLU A 554 36.33 22.39 -14.33
C GLU A 554 35.45 21.68 -15.36
N ILE A 555 34.85 20.55 -14.93
CA ILE A 555 34.01 19.72 -15.77
C ILE A 555 32.55 20.24 -15.72
N GLY A 556 32.00 20.61 -16.88
CA GLY A 556 30.62 21.09 -17.01
C GLY A 556 30.33 21.64 -18.40
N THR A 557 29.13 22.22 -18.59
CA THR A 557 28.79 22.99 -19.76
C THR A 557 29.42 24.38 -19.62
N VAL A 558 30.28 24.75 -20.56
CA VAL A 558 31.00 26.03 -20.52
C VAL A 558 30.25 27.04 -21.37
N VAL A 559 29.88 28.16 -20.75
CA VAL A 559 29.35 29.37 -21.43
C VAL A 559 30.41 30.43 -21.38
N HIS A 560 31.01 30.75 -22.56
CA HIS A 560 31.95 31.83 -22.72
C HIS A 560 31.21 33.14 -22.95
N VAL A 561 31.74 34.21 -22.40
CA VAL A 561 31.12 35.55 -22.50
C VAL A 561 32.13 36.55 -23.10
N ALA A 562 31.68 37.30 -24.09
CA ALA A 562 32.46 38.37 -24.70
C ALA A 562 31.61 39.63 -24.82
N ARG A 563 32.21 40.81 -24.70
CA ARG A 563 31.57 42.14 -24.84
C ARG A 563 32.42 43.05 -25.71
N GLY A 564 31.84 43.59 -26.77
CA GLY A 564 32.56 44.53 -27.67
C GLY A 564 33.84 43.95 -28.29
N GLY A 565 33.91 42.64 -28.54
CA GLY A 565 35.09 41.95 -29.06
C GLY A 565 36.13 41.58 -28.00
N GLN A 566 35.94 41.88 -26.72
CA GLN A 566 36.79 41.50 -25.60
C GLN A 566 36.24 40.28 -24.87
N TYR A 567 37.08 39.30 -24.61
CA TYR A 567 36.72 38.15 -23.79
C TYR A 567 36.58 38.54 -22.33
N LEU A 568 35.40 38.30 -21.72
CA LEU A 568 35.12 38.59 -20.32
C LEU A 568 35.41 37.41 -19.40
N GLY A 569 35.25 36.16 -19.90
CA GLY A 569 35.46 34.97 -19.07
C GLY A 569 34.58 33.81 -19.47
N ALA A 570 34.55 32.79 -18.63
CA ALA A 570 33.71 31.61 -18.77
C ALA A 570 32.91 31.31 -17.52
N LEU A 571 31.70 30.83 -17.71
CA LEU A 571 30.84 30.26 -16.66
C LEU A 571 30.77 28.75 -16.88
N VAL A 572 30.99 27.99 -15.81
CA VAL A 572 30.79 26.53 -15.83
C VAL A 572 29.47 26.22 -15.18
N ILE A 573 28.64 25.50 -15.89
CA ILE A 573 27.29 25.14 -15.48
C ILE A 573 27.23 23.63 -15.43
N SER A 574 26.75 23.10 -14.30
CA SER A 574 26.56 21.66 -14.11
C SER A 574 25.32 21.38 -13.29
N ASP A 575 24.85 20.17 -13.40
CA ASP A 575 23.78 19.63 -12.57
C ASP A 575 24.33 19.37 -11.15
N VAL A 576 23.62 19.82 -10.13
CA VAL A 576 24.09 19.78 -8.73
C VAL A 576 23.79 18.43 -8.12
N ILE A 577 24.79 17.75 -7.59
CA ILE A 577 24.64 16.51 -6.81
C ILE A 577 23.81 16.83 -5.55
N LYS A 578 22.82 15.99 -5.23
CA LYS A 578 22.04 16.10 -4.00
C LYS A 578 22.96 15.89 -2.79
N GLU A 579 22.76 16.66 -1.74
CA GLU A 579 23.63 16.66 -0.55
C GLU A 579 23.71 15.30 0.15
N ASN A 580 22.61 14.53 0.06
CA ASN A 580 22.48 13.21 0.67
C ASN A 580 22.88 12.03 -0.25
N SER A 581 23.25 12.27 -1.52
CA SER A 581 23.59 11.17 -2.46
C SER A 581 24.78 10.33 -2.01
N ALA A 582 25.84 10.95 -1.53
CA ALA A 582 27.02 10.23 -1.05
C ALA A 582 26.71 9.38 0.19
N SER A 583 26.04 9.97 1.18
CA SER A 583 25.61 9.25 2.40
C SER A 583 24.61 8.12 2.10
N ALA A 584 23.76 8.30 1.09
CA ALA A 584 22.85 7.26 0.62
C ALA A 584 23.60 6.04 0.05
N MET A 585 24.68 6.26 -0.73
CA MET A 585 25.51 5.16 -1.24
C MET A 585 26.21 4.40 -0.13
N GLU A 586 26.71 5.08 0.90
CA GLU A 586 27.27 4.42 2.08
C GLU A 586 26.23 3.63 2.85
N ALA A 587 25.03 4.18 3.01
CA ALA A 587 23.90 3.52 3.67
C ALA A 587 23.46 2.25 2.89
N LEU A 588 23.48 2.27 1.55
CA LEU A 588 23.18 1.11 0.71
C LEU A 588 24.24 0.02 0.83
N LYS A 589 25.54 0.38 0.80
CA LYS A 589 26.63 -0.56 1.06
C LYS A 589 26.49 -1.20 2.45
N SER A 590 26.20 -0.40 3.47
CA SER A 590 25.96 -0.87 4.85
C SER A 590 24.73 -1.77 4.94
N ALA A 591 23.71 -1.52 4.12
CA ALA A 591 22.54 -2.38 4.00
C ALA A 591 22.84 -3.69 3.24
N GLY A 592 24.06 -3.88 2.71
CA GLY A 592 24.52 -5.10 2.03
C GLY A 592 24.23 -5.13 0.53
N VAL A 593 24.04 -3.98 -0.11
CA VAL A 593 24.03 -3.82 -1.56
C VAL A 593 25.48 -3.84 -2.05
N LYS A 594 25.78 -4.69 -3.05
CA LYS A 594 27.16 -4.95 -3.50
C LYS A 594 27.60 -4.03 -4.62
N ARG A 595 26.68 -3.70 -5.53
CA ARG A 595 26.96 -2.94 -6.75
C ARG A 595 26.05 -1.72 -6.82
N LEU A 596 26.67 -0.55 -7.03
CA LEU A 596 25.99 0.74 -7.19
C LEU A 596 26.47 1.30 -8.54
N VAL A 597 25.59 1.31 -9.53
CA VAL A 597 25.91 1.62 -10.92
C VAL A 597 25.17 2.87 -11.34
N MET A 598 25.77 3.76 -12.10
CA MET A 598 25.08 4.91 -12.71
C MET A 598 24.99 4.72 -14.23
N LEU A 599 23.81 4.98 -14.78
CA LEU A 599 23.59 5.10 -16.23
C LEU A 599 23.34 6.57 -16.57
N THR A 600 24.04 7.09 -17.56
CA THR A 600 23.89 8.50 -17.98
C THR A 600 24.18 8.71 -19.46
N GLY A 601 23.51 9.68 -20.09
CA GLY A 601 23.81 10.17 -21.42
C GLY A 601 25.01 11.12 -21.47
N ASP A 602 25.54 11.54 -20.31
CA ASP A 602 26.66 12.48 -20.23
C ASP A 602 27.96 11.89 -20.77
N ARG A 603 28.94 12.76 -20.99
CA ARG A 603 30.31 12.38 -21.36
C ARG A 603 30.97 11.60 -20.23
N LYS A 604 31.91 10.73 -20.63
CA LYS A 604 32.62 9.84 -19.72
C LYS A 604 33.33 10.56 -18.56
N GLU A 605 33.90 11.74 -18.84
CA GLU A 605 34.60 12.56 -17.85
C GLU A 605 33.68 13.07 -16.75
N VAL A 606 32.49 13.57 -17.13
CA VAL A 606 31.45 14.04 -16.19
C VAL A 606 30.94 12.88 -15.33
N ALA A 607 30.65 11.75 -15.98
CA ALA A 607 30.16 10.57 -15.29
C ALA A 607 31.19 10.01 -14.28
N ALA A 608 32.47 10.02 -14.64
CA ALA A 608 33.56 9.57 -13.76
C ALA A 608 33.70 10.45 -12.53
N ASP A 609 33.61 11.77 -12.68
CA ASP A 609 33.70 12.73 -11.57
C ASP A 609 32.54 12.57 -10.59
N ILE A 610 31.29 12.46 -11.10
CA ILE A 610 30.11 12.23 -10.29
C ILE A 610 30.20 10.88 -9.56
N ALA A 611 30.56 9.80 -10.28
CA ALA A 611 30.68 8.47 -9.69
C ALA A 611 31.69 8.44 -8.52
N LYS A 612 32.79 9.16 -8.66
CA LYS A 612 33.81 9.30 -7.62
C LYS A 612 33.31 10.11 -6.43
N LYS A 613 32.66 11.25 -6.68
CA LYS A 613 32.11 12.14 -5.62
C LYS A 613 31.01 11.47 -4.80
N VAL A 614 30.15 10.70 -5.45
CA VAL A 614 29.02 10.02 -4.81
C VAL A 614 29.43 8.66 -4.23
N GLY A 615 30.55 8.08 -4.67
CA GLY A 615 31.07 6.80 -4.18
C GLY A 615 30.40 5.58 -4.81
N LEU A 616 30.05 5.64 -6.09
CA LEU A 616 29.53 4.51 -6.87
C LEU A 616 30.61 3.46 -7.15
N THR A 617 30.19 2.23 -7.46
CA THR A 617 31.09 1.12 -7.81
C THR A 617 31.40 1.06 -9.30
N ASP A 618 30.47 1.53 -10.15
CA ASP A 618 30.59 1.49 -11.61
C ASP A 618 29.72 2.59 -12.25
N TYR A 619 29.98 2.92 -13.51
CA TYR A 619 29.16 3.83 -14.29
C TYR A 619 29.21 3.50 -15.78
N ARG A 620 28.17 3.82 -16.53
CA ARG A 620 28.11 3.79 -17.99
C ARG A 620 27.64 5.14 -18.50
N ALA A 621 28.42 5.69 -19.46
CA ALA A 621 28.27 7.04 -19.95
C ALA A 621 28.01 7.07 -21.45
N GLY A 622 27.45 8.17 -21.96
CA GLY A 622 27.17 8.36 -23.38
C GLY A 622 26.02 7.49 -23.90
N LEU A 623 25.09 7.10 -23.04
CA LEU A 623 23.99 6.20 -23.37
C LEU A 623 22.80 6.98 -23.95
N LEU A 624 22.26 6.49 -25.05
CA LEU A 624 20.93 6.87 -25.51
C LEU A 624 19.85 6.16 -24.65
N PRO A 625 18.59 6.60 -24.67
CA PRO A 625 17.52 5.96 -23.91
C PRO A 625 17.41 4.44 -24.16
N GLU A 626 17.56 4.00 -25.41
CA GLU A 626 17.54 2.58 -25.79
C GLU A 626 18.75 1.82 -25.25
N ASP A 627 19.91 2.45 -25.19
CA ASP A 627 21.14 1.85 -24.64
C ASP A 627 21.06 1.64 -23.14
N LYS A 628 20.29 2.47 -22.41
CA LYS A 628 20.05 2.29 -20.98
C LYS A 628 19.34 0.96 -20.68
N VAL A 629 18.35 0.59 -21.49
CA VAL A 629 17.64 -0.70 -21.36
C VAL A 629 18.61 -1.85 -21.59
N SER A 630 19.38 -1.80 -22.67
CA SER A 630 20.38 -2.84 -23.00
C SER A 630 21.47 -2.95 -21.94
N ALA A 631 21.91 -1.81 -21.40
CA ALA A 631 22.88 -1.74 -20.30
C ALA A 631 22.34 -2.40 -19.02
N LEU A 632 21.05 -2.16 -18.70
CA LEU A 632 20.37 -2.82 -17.56
C LEU A 632 20.24 -4.33 -17.79
N GLU A 633 19.84 -4.77 -18.99
CA GLU A 633 19.71 -6.19 -19.34
C GLU A 633 21.01 -6.96 -19.16
N GLY A 634 22.13 -6.33 -19.48
CA GLY A 634 23.46 -6.90 -19.22
C GLY A 634 23.78 -7.09 -17.73
N LEU A 635 23.04 -6.44 -16.82
CA LEU A 635 23.18 -6.60 -15.36
C LEU A 635 22.21 -7.63 -14.78
N LEU A 636 21.06 -7.88 -15.45
CA LEU A 636 20.03 -8.81 -15.01
C LEU A 636 20.43 -10.29 -15.22
N GLY A 637 21.34 -10.60 -16.16
CA GLY A 637 21.64 -11.96 -16.60
C GLY A 637 22.46 -12.83 -15.64
N ASP A 638 23.07 -12.26 -14.60
CA ASP A 638 24.08 -12.94 -13.76
C ASP A 638 23.52 -13.53 -12.44
N GLY A 639 22.21 -13.70 -12.33
CA GLY A 639 21.58 -14.20 -11.10
C GLY A 639 21.55 -13.16 -9.97
N HIS A 640 21.77 -11.89 -10.30
CA HIS A 640 21.66 -10.76 -9.41
C HIS A 640 20.22 -10.21 -9.38
N THR A 641 19.82 -9.68 -8.22
CA THR A 641 18.58 -8.91 -8.10
C THR A 641 18.90 -7.44 -8.29
N VAL A 642 18.37 -6.85 -9.35
CA VAL A 642 18.71 -5.50 -9.82
C VAL A 642 17.52 -4.56 -9.64
N ALA A 643 17.72 -3.46 -8.91
CA ALA A 643 16.78 -2.33 -8.90
C ALA A 643 17.30 -1.23 -9.84
N PHE A 644 16.38 -0.60 -10.58
CA PHE A 644 16.64 0.65 -11.28
C PHE A 644 15.91 1.80 -10.60
N THR A 645 16.61 2.91 -10.41
CA THR A 645 16.09 4.11 -9.76
C THR A 645 16.19 5.30 -10.69
N GLY A 646 15.07 5.97 -10.95
CA GLY A 646 14.98 7.13 -11.84
C GLY A 646 13.82 8.05 -11.47
N ASP A 647 13.77 9.23 -12.11
CA ASP A 647 12.65 10.18 -11.99
C ASP A 647 11.46 9.81 -12.89
N GLY A 648 11.66 8.93 -13.84
CA GLY A 648 10.68 8.20 -14.61
C GLY A 648 10.07 8.91 -15.82
N ILE A 649 10.36 10.17 -16.08
CA ILE A 649 9.81 10.84 -17.26
C ILE A 649 10.35 10.19 -18.55
N ASN A 650 11.66 9.93 -18.59
CA ASN A 650 12.33 9.31 -19.74
C ASN A 650 12.69 7.84 -19.50
N ASP A 651 12.66 7.36 -18.26
CA ASP A 651 13.17 6.07 -17.84
C ASP A 651 12.08 5.01 -17.59
N ALA A 652 10.81 5.29 -17.89
CA ALA A 652 9.71 4.34 -17.71
C ALA A 652 9.97 2.96 -18.34
N PRO A 653 10.57 2.82 -19.54
CA PRO A 653 10.92 1.51 -20.09
C PRO A 653 11.98 0.77 -19.27
N VAL A 654 12.95 1.51 -18.71
CA VAL A 654 14.03 0.94 -17.88
C VAL A 654 13.49 0.50 -16.52
N LEU A 655 12.61 1.32 -15.90
CA LEU A 655 11.91 1.01 -14.66
C LEU A 655 11.13 -0.30 -14.76
N ARG A 656 10.36 -0.48 -15.84
CA ARG A 656 9.56 -1.70 -16.06
C ARG A 656 10.43 -2.95 -16.36
N ARG A 657 11.63 -2.76 -16.85
CA ARG A 657 12.53 -3.86 -17.26
C ARG A 657 13.34 -4.42 -16.10
N ALA A 658 13.59 -3.63 -15.06
CA ALA A 658 14.31 -4.05 -13.86
C ALA A 658 13.54 -5.12 -13.07
N ASP A 659 14.21 -5.84 -12.17
CA ASP A 659 13.54 -6.69 -11.18
C ASP A 659 12.69 -5.86 -10.21
N ILE A 660 13.13 -4.62 -9.96
CA ILE A 660 12.39 -3.61 -9.19
C ILE A 660 12.63 -2.24 -9.81
N GLY A 661 11.57 -1.58 -10.25
CA GLY A 661 11.59 -0.16 -10.62
C GLY A 661 11.32 0.72 -9.39
N ILE A 662 12.19 1.68 -9.11
CA ILE A 662 12.04 2.64 -8.01
C ILE A 662 11.92 4.04 -8.59
N ALA A 663 10.76 4.68 -8.41
CA ALA A 663 10.56 6.08 -8.80
C ALA A 663 10.93 7.03 -7.65
N MET A 664 11.63 8.12 -8.02
CA MET A 664 12.02 9.20 -7.11
C MET A 664 11.07 10.39 -7.26
N GLY A 665 10.80 11.10 -6.15
CA GLY A 665 10.09 12.37 -6.18
C GLY A 665 8.59 12.22 -6.52
N GLY A 666 7.77 11.89 -5.55
CA GLY A 666 6.38 11.45 -5.69
C GLY A 666 5.37 12.41 -6.32
N VAL A 667 5.73 13.61 -6.80
CA VAL A 667 4.73 14.57 -7.28
C VAL A 667 5.21 15.25 -8.55
N GLY A 668 4.66 14.80 -9.69
CA GLY A 668 4.89 15.39 -11.01
C GLY A 668 5.21 14.42 -12.14
N ALA A 669 5.54 13.18 -11.86
CA ALA A 669 5.85 12.17 -12.86
C ALA A 669 4.85 11.00 -12.80
N ASP A 670 3.61 11.24 -13.20
CA ASP A 670 2.56 10.20 -13.20
C ASP A 670 2.99 8.94 -13.96
N ALA A 671 3.69 9.10 -15.09
CA ALA A 671 4.25 8.00 -15.85
C ALA A 671 5.30 7.17 -15.07
N ALA A 672 6.10 7.82 -14.20
CA ALA A 672 7.05 7.14 -13.34
C ALA A 672 6.35 6.35 -12.23
N ILE A 673 5.37 6.99 -11.59
CA ILE A 673 4.57 6.35 -10.56
C ILE A 673 3.88 5.11 -11.13
N GLU A 674 3.33 5.19 -12.33
CA GLU A 674 2.68 4.05 -12.98
C GLU A 674 3.67 2.92 -13.34
N ALA A 675 4.84 3.27 -13.84
CA ALA A 675 5.85 2.33 -14.31
C ALA A 675 6.63 1.64 -13.17
N ALA A 676 6.80 2.30 -12.02
CA ALA A 676 7.61 1.81 -10.92
C ALA A 676 6.86 0.81 -10.02
N ASP A 677 7.60 -0.05 -9.36
CA ASP A 677 7.11 -1.01 -8.35
C ASP A 677 7.19 -0.45 -6.93
N ILE A 678 8.10 0.49 -6.73
CA ILE A 678 8.30 1.22 -5.48
C ILE A 678 8.36 2.71 -5.80
N VAL A 679 7.66 3.53 -5.01
CA VAL A 679 7.67 4.99 -5.13
C VAL A 679 8.19 5.59 -3.84
N LEU A 680 9.20 6.45 -3.95
CA LEU A 680 9.69 7.27 -2.84
C LEU A 680 8.97 8.62 -2.90
N MET A 681 8.26 8.97 -1.83
CA MET A 681 7.42 10.17 -1.78
C MET A 681 8.22 11.47 -1.67
N ASP A 682 9.42 11.37 -1.16
CA ASP A 682 10.42 12.44 -1.15
C ASP A 682 11.56 12.11 -2.11
N ASP A 683 12.37 13.10 -2.35
CA ASP A 683 13.46 13.02 -3.30
C ASP A 683 14.79 12.56 -2.65
N ASP A 684 14.69 11.73 -1.58
CA ASP A 684 15.83 11.24 -0.81
C ASP A 684 16.25 9.81 -1.19
N PRO A 685 17.39 9.61 -1.90
CA PRO A 685 17.89 8.28 -2.25
C PRO A 685 18.29 7.42 -1.03
N ALA A 686 18.50 8.00 0.17
CA ALA A 686 18.80 7.25 1.38
C ALA A 686 17.64 6.36 1.83
N LYS A 687 16.40 6.67 1.42
CA LYS A 687 15.22 5.84 1.67
C LYS A 687 15.27 4.47 1.02
N ILE A 688 15.99 4.31 -0.08
CA ILE A 688 16.21 2.99 -0.69
C ILE A 688 16.90 2.05 0.31
N ALA A 689 17.96 2.54 0.98
CA ALA A 689 18.67 1.76 1.99
C ALA A 689 17.79 1.42 3.20
N GLN A 690 16.91 2.34 3.59
CA GLN A 690 15.93 2.10 4.65
C GLN A 690 14.92 1.03 4.21
N GLY A 691 14.41 1.10 2.97
CA GLY A 691 13.52 0.10 2.37
C GLY A 691 14.14 -1.28 2.35
N VAL A 692 15.40 -1.41 1.90
CA VAL A 692 16.14 -2.69 1.87
C VAL A 692 16.29 -3.29 3.26
N ARG A 693 16.70 -2.49 4.26
CA ARG A 693 16.82 -2.98 5.65
C ARG A 693 15.46 -3.44 6.21
N HIS A 694 14.41 -2.69 5.91
CA HIS A 694 13.06 -3.01 6.33
C HIS A 694 12.53 -4.30 5.67
N ALA A 695 12.72 -4.44 4.36
CA ALA A 695 12.37 -5.64 3.61
C ALA A 695 13.08 -6.90 4.16
N ARG A 696 14.38 -6.82 4.40
CA ARG A 696 15.16 -7.91 5.01
C ARG A 696 14.69 -8.27 6.42
N ARG A 697 14.28 -7.27 7.20
CA ARG A 697 13.69 -7.51 8.53
C ARG A 697 12.34 -8.20 8.42
N THR A 698 11.48 -7.75 7.52
CA THR A 698 10.16 -8.35 7.28
C THR A 698 10.31 -9.81 6.86
N MET A 699 11.21 -10.11 5.91
CA MET A 699 11.51 -11.49 5.51
C MET A 699 12.06 -12.34 6.64
N ARG A 700 12.88 -11.77 7.54
CA ARG A 700 13.35 -12.48 8.73
C ARG A 700 12.18 -12.85 9.65
N ILE A 701 11.20 -11.97 9.84
CA ILE A 701 9.99 -12.27 10.63
C ILE A 701 9.16 -13.37 9.95
N VAL A 702 9.01 -13.32 8.62
CA VAL A 702 8.35 -14.38 7.84
C VAL A 702 9.02 -15.74 8.11
N HIS A 703 10.34 -15.83 7.97
CA HIS A 703 11.08 -17.06 8.22
C HIS A 703 10.99 -17.52 9.69
N GLN A 704 11.02 -16.58 10.65
CA GLN A 704 10.81 -16.90 12.07
C GLN A 704 9.45 -17.55 12.30
N ASN A 705 8.38 -16.99 11.72
CA ASN A 705 7.03 -17.54 11.85
C ASN A 705 6.93 -18.94 11.23
N ILE A 706 7.51 -19.13 10.04
CA ILE A 706 7.51 -20.44 9.36
C ILE A 706 8.26 -21.48 10.20
N ILE A 707 9.49 -21.19 10.62
CA ILE A 707 10.31 -22.13 11.38
C ILE A 707 9.67 -22.43 12.72
N PHE A 708 9.20 -21.41 13.44
CA PHE A 708 8.55 -21.57 14.73
C PHE A 708 7.29 -22.43 14.64
N ALA A 709 6.40 -22.13 13.70
CA ALA A 709 5.16 -22.89 13.53
C ALA A 709 5.43 -24.36 13.16
N LEU A 710 6.36 -24.61 12.24
CA LEU A 710 6.71 -25.98 11.84
C LEU A 710 7.41 -26.75 12.98
N ALA A 711 8.31 -26.12 13.72
CA ALA A 711 9.04 -26.75 14.80
C ALA A 711 8.10 -27.16 15.96
N VAL A 712 7.22 -26.25 16.40
CA VAL A 712 6.26 -26.54 17.46
C VAL A 712 5.28 -27.65 17.03
N LYS A 713 4.77 -27.57 15.79
CA LYS A 713 3.86 -28.59 15.24
C LYS A 713 4.52 -29.96 15.18
N LEU A 714 5.74 -30.05 14.68
CA LEU A 714 6.49 -31.31 14.63
C LEU A 714 6.69 -31.88 16.04
N LEU A 715 7.06 -31.02 17.00
CA LEU A 715 7.23 -31.43 18.39
C LEU A 715 5.92 -32.00 18.97
N VAL A 716 4.82 -31.30 18.84
CA VAL A 716 3.51 -31.71 19.39
C VAL A 716 2.98 -32.96 18.68
N MET A 717 3.20 -33.09 17.33
CA MET A 717 2.88 -34.32 16.60
C MET A 717 3.64 -35.56 17.16
N VAL A 718 4.95 -35.42 17.39
CA VAL A 718 5.75 -36.50 17.96
C VAL A 718 5.24 -36.86 19.34
N LEU A 719 4.95 -35.86 20.21
CA LEU A 719 4.38 -36.11 21.55
C LEU A 719 3.00 -36.77 21.45
N GLY A 720 2.18 -36.42 20.47
CA GLY A 720 0.88 -37.05 20.21
C GLY A 720 1.02 -38.53 19.84
N ILE A 721 1.90 -38.86 18.89
CA ILE A 721 2.16 -40.24 18.49
C ILE A 721 2.71 -41.07 19.68
N CYS A 722 3.56 -40.48 20.52
CA CYS A 722 4.08 -41.14 21.74
C CYS A 722 3.04 -41.27 22.89
N GLY A 723 1.84 -40.69 22.72
CA GLY A 723 0.77 -40.75 23.72
C GLY A 723 0.91 -39.76 24.88
N PHE A 724 1.81 -38.77 24.77
CA PHE A 724 1.99 -37.71 25.76
C PHE A 724 1.12 -36.50 25.55
N ALA A 725 0.54 -36.32 24.36
CA ALA A 725 -0.35 -35.22 24.05
C ALA A 725 -1.80 -35.73 23.89
N ASN A 726 -2.71 -35.03 24.54
CA ASN A 726 -4.15 -35.21 24.37
C ASN A 726 -4.70 -34.13 23.37
N MET A 727 -5.96 -34.26 23.01
CA MET A 727 -6.61 -33.41 22.03
C MET A 727 -6.74 -31.95 22.52
N TRP A 728 -6.87 -31.70 23.81
CA TRP A 728 -6.87 -30.37 24.40
C TRP A 728 -5.55 -29.64 24.19
N LEU A 729 -4.44 -30.33 24.46
CA LEU A 729 -3.10 -29.78 24.28
C LEU A 729 -2.83 -29.51 22.80
N ALA A 730 -3.36 -30.34 21.90
CA ALA A 730 -3.25 -30.20 20.47
C ALA A 730 -3.87 -28.88 19.97
N VAL A 731 -5.13 -28.63 20.35
CA VAL A 731 -5.83 -27.40 19.95
C VAL A 731 -5.22 -26.16 20.59
N PHE A 732 -4.89 -26.27 21.91
CA PHE A 732 -4.25 -25.15 22.61
C PHE A 732 -2.90 -24.77 21.98
N ALA A 733 -2.10 -25.77 21.59
CA ALA A 733 -0.83 -25.51 20.90
C ALA A 733 -1.05 -24.88 19.53
N ASP A 734 -2.02 -25.32 18.73
CA ASP A 734 -2.30 -24.78 17.39
C ASP A 734 -2.74 -23.31 17.46
N VAL A 735 -3.74 -23.00 18.28
CA VAL A 735 -4.24 -21.64 18.52
C VAL A 735 -3.15 -20.74 19.09
N GLY A 736 -2.39 -21.24 20.09
CA GLY A 736 -1.30 -20.50 20.72
C GLY A 736 -0.18 -20.14 19.74
N VAL A 737 0.21 -21.08 18.89
CA VAL A 737 1.22 -20.85 17.85
C VAL A 737 0.72 -19.81 16.83
N ALA A 738 -0.54 -19.91 16.38
CA ALA A 738 -1.12 -18.95 15.46
C ALA A 738 -1.13 -17.55 16.08
N MET A 739 -1.55 -17.40 17.33
CA MET A 739 -1.60 -16.11 18.01
C MET A 739 -0.20 -15.49 18.18
N LEU A 740 0.79 -16.29 18.59
CA LEU A 740 2.19 -15.82 18.72
C LEU A 740 2.77 -15.43 17.37
N ALA A 741 2.48 -16.17 16.30
CA ALA A 741 2.91 -15.85 14.93
C ALA A 741 2.28 -14.54 14.42
N ILE A 742 0.99 -14.28 14.71
CA ILE A 742 0.32 -13.02 14.40
C ILE A 742 0.95 -11.84 15.16
N LEU A 743 1.18 -11.99 16.46
CA LEU A 743 1.84 -10.96 17.27
C LEU A 743 3.26 -10.67 16.77
N ASN A 744 3.99 -11.68 16.34
CA ASN A 744 5.31 -11.51 15.73
C ASN A 744 5.20 -10.80 14.37
N ALA A 745 4.19 -11.11 13.55
CA ALA A 745 3.93 -10.47 12.26
C ALA A 745 3.72 -8.95 12.41
N MET A 746 2.98 -8.51 13.43
CA MET A 746 2.74 -7.09 13.71
C MET A 746 4.04 -6.29 13.98
N ARG A 747 5.13 -6.95 14.37
CA ARG A 747 6.45 -6.29 14.56
C ARG A 747 7.03 -5.77 13.24
N ALA A 748 6.57 -6.29 12.10
CA ALA A 748 6.97 -5.81 10.78
C ALA A 748 6.44 -4.39 10.50
N MET A 749 5.36 -3.96 11.15
CA MET A 749 4.82 -2.59 11.02
C MET A 749 5.78 -1.51 11.54
N LYS A 750 6.68 -1.85 12.48
CA LYS A 750 7.63 -0.89 13.04
C LYS A 750 8.91 -0.88 12.20
N MET A 751 9.15 0.19 11.47
CA MET A 751 10.42 0.44 10.82
C MET A 751 11.42 0.97 11.86
N LYS A 752 12.54 0.25 12.08
CA LYS A 752 13.64 0.78 12.91
C LYS A 752 14.42 1.80 12.07
N GLN A 753 14.78 2.90 12.68
CA GLN A 753 15.70 3.90 12.12
C GLN A 753 17.06 3.30 11.82
#